data_1f6ba00e08a5a18dc94d9f751b6fa22a
#
_entry.id   1f6ba00e08a5a18dc94d9f751b6fa22a
#
_cell.length_a   1.000
_cell.length_b   1.000
_cell.length_c   1.000
_cell.angle_alpha   90.00
_cell.angle_beta   90.00
_cell.angle_gamma   90.00
#
_symmetry.space_group_name_H-M   'P 1'
#
loop_
_entity.id
_entity.type
_entity.pdbx_description
1 polymer ?
#
loop_
_entity_poly.entity_id
_entity_poly.type
_entity_poly.pdbx_seq_one_letter_code
_entity_poly.pdbx_strand_id
1 'polypeptide(L)'
;MDSFAKETLPVSLEEEMRRSYLDYAMSVIVGRALPDVRDGLKPVHRRVLFAMHELNNDWNRAYKKSARIVGDVIGKYHPHGDQAVYDSIVRMAQDFSLRYMLVDGQGNFGSIDGDNAAAMRYTEIRLAKIAHELLADIDQETVDFGPNYDGSEKEPLLLPSRLPNLLVNGSSGIAVGMATNIPPHNLQEVIDGCLYCLRNPECTVDELIELIPAPDFPTGGIIYGLSGVREGYRTGRGRVVMRAKTHIEDMEKGNRQAIVVDAIPFQVNKKTLQERIAELVNEKKIEGISDIRDESDKDGMRLVIELKRGEVPEVVLNNLYKNTQLQDTFGMNLVALVDGQPRLLNLKQMVEYFLQHRREVVTRRTVFQLRKARERGHVLEGLAVALANIDEFIAIIKAAPTPPVARQELMARSWDSSLVREMLTRAEGDTPGGIAAYRPDDLLPSYGMQQDGLYRLSDTQAQEILNMRLQRLTGLEQDKIVGEYKEVMATIADLLDILAKPERITVIIGDELQAIKAEFSTAAKDVRRSEVELNATELDTEDLITPTDMVVTLSHGGYIKSQPLSEYRAQKRGGRGKQATAMKDDDWIDQLFIANTHDFLLCFSNRGRVYWLKVWEVPQGTRTSRGKPIVNMFPLADGEKVNVVLPVKEFSDDHYVFMATSRGTVKKTPLSDFSNPRKAGIIAVDLDEGDYLIGADLTDGKHDVMLFSDAGKAVRFDENDVRPMGRNARGVRGMMLEDGQNVIAMLVAGDEEQSVLTATENGFGKRTSITEYTRHGRGTKGMIAIQTSSRNGKVVGAVLVQPDHEIMLITTGGVLVRTRVSEIREMGRATQGVTLISVDDGSRLSGVRRVVESDADLDVEAESDDTQPPADSTDGEQATEPTEE
;
A
#
# COMPACT_ATOMS: atom_id res chain seq x y z
N MET A 1 -35.41 -62.43 6.90
CA MET A 1 -34.72 -61.14 6.77
C MET A 1 -35.75 -60.21 6.26
N ASP A 2 -36.31 -59.41 7.15
CA ASP A 2 -37.29 -58.37 6.80
C ASP A 2 -36.61 -57.23 6.04
N SER A 3 -37.15 -56.94 4.85
CA SER A 3 -36.69 -55.90 4.02
C SER A 3 -36.93 -54.53 4.72
N PHE A 4 -35.86 -53.82 5.06
CA PHE A 4 -35.93 -52.53 5.78
C PHE A 4 -36.51 -51.40 4.95
N ALA A 5 -36.83 -51.57 3.70
CA ALA A 5 -37.43 -50.53 2.86
C ALA A 5 -38.68 -51.07 2.18
N LYS A 6 -39.79 -50.36 2.30
CA LYS A 6 -41.04 -50.63 1.61
C LYS A 6 -41.02 -50.31 0.11
N GLU A 7 -40.14 -49.46 -0.31
CA GLU A 7 -40.00 -48.99 -1.70
C GLU A 7 -38.54 -48.54 -1.94
N THR A 8 -37.93 -48.99 -3.02
CA THR A 8 -36.61 -48.57 -3.47
C THR A 8 -36.76 -47.78 -4.76
N LEU A 9 -36.44 -46.51 -4.70
CA LEU A 9 -36.36 -45.63 -5.86
C LEU A 9 -34.92 -45.59 -6.37
N PRO A 10 -34.66 -45.88 -7.66
CA PRO A 10 -33.33 -45.74 -8.23
C PRO A 10 -32.99 -44.25 -8.37
N VAL A 11 -31.94 -43.81 -7.72
CA VAL A 11 -31.43 -42.44 -7.82
C VAL A 11 -30.09 -42.48 -8.54
N SER A 12 -29.91 -41.63 -9.55
CA SER A 12 -28.60 -41.46 -10.18
C SER A 12 -27.62 -40.88 -9.20
N LEU A 13 -26.45 -41.52 -9.02
CA LEU A 13 -25.40 -41.04 -8.14
C LEU A 13 -24.95 -39.62 -8.56
N GLU A 14 -24.88 -39.34 -9.86
CA GLU A 14 -24.48 -38.02 -10.41
C GLU A 14 -25.50 -36.94 -10.06
N GLU A 15 -26.80 -37.25 -10.16
CA GLU A 15 -27.88 -36.31 -9.80
C GLU A 15 -27.91 -36.05 -8.30
N GLU A 16 -27.75 -37.07 -7.48
CA GLU A 16 -27.72 -36.92 -6.02
C GLU A 16 -26.51 -36.12 -5.56
N MET A 17 -25.31 -36.41 -6.09
CA MET A 17 -24.12 -35.61 -5.80
C MET A 17 -24.25 -34.18 -6.25
N ARG A 18 -24.80 -33.94 -7.44
CA ARG A 18 -25.04 -32.59 -7.96
C ARG A 18 -25.98 -31.79 -7.07
N ARG A 19 -27.09 -32.42 -6.67
CA ARG A 19 -28.08 -31.78 -5.78
C ARG A 19 -27.49 -31.51 -4.40
N SER A 20 -26.87 -32.49 -3.78
CA SER A 20 -26.27 -32.37 -2.45
C SER A 20 -25.15 -31.34 -2.42
N TYR A 21 -24.33 -31.27 -3.50
CA TYR A 21 -23.31 -30.25 -3.62
C TYR A 21 -23.88 -28.84 -3.79
N LEU A 22 -24.94 -28.69 -4.59
CA LEU A 22 -25.65 -27.41 -4.74
C LEU A 22 -26.29 -26.95 -3.44
N ASP A 23 -26.96 -27.86 -2.71
CA ASP A 23 -27.59 -27.56 -1.43
C ASP A 23 -26.54 -27.14 -0.38
N TYR A 24 -25.40 -27.86 -0.34
CA TYR A 24 -24.26 -27.50 0.50
C TYR A 24 -23.68 -26.13 0.11
N ALA A 25 -23.43 -25.88 -1.18
CA ALA A 25 -22.90 -24.62 -1.67
C ALA A 25 -23.82 -23.46 -1.32
N MET A 26 -25.11 -23.59 -1.53
CA MET A 26 -26.12 -22.58 -1.18
C MET A 26 -26.16 -22.34 0.33
N SER A 27 -26.10 -23.39 1.14
CA SER A 27 -26.03 -23.26 2.61
C SER A 27 -24.82 -22.48 3.06
N VAL A 28 -23.64 -22.73 2.46
CA VAL A 28 -22.40 -22.01 2.79
C VAL A 28 -22.43 -20.56 2.30
N ILE A 29 -22.95 -20.33 1.08
CA ILE A 29 -23.01 -18.99 0.48
C ILE A 29 -23.96 -18.07 1.27
N VAL A 30 -25.22 -18.51 1.43
CA VAL A 30 -26.29 -17.68 2.00
C VAL A 30 -26.30 -17.77 3.53
N GLY A 31 -26.12 -18.97 4.07
CA GLY A 31 -26.30 -19.25 5.50
C GLY A 31 -25.03 -19.08 6.36
N ARG A 32 -23.85 -18.75 5.76
CA ARG A 32 -22.62 -18.76 6.54
C ARG A 32 -21.60 -17.66 6.18
N ALA A 33 -21.17 -17.59 4.92
CA ALA A 33 -19.93 -16.89 4.56
C ALA A 33 -20.14 -15.44 4.13
N LEU A 34 -21.26 -15.13 3.46
CA LEU A 34 -21.50 -13.80 2.90
C LEU A 34 -22.39 -12.95 3.81
N PRO A 35 -22.10 -11.64 3.92
CA PRO A 35 -22.96 -10.69 4.63
C PRO A 35 -24.16 -10.30 3.76
N ASP A 36 -25.29 -9.94 4.37
CA ASP A 36 -26.38 -9.25 3.68
C ASP A 36 -26.02 -7.77 3.48
N VAL A 37 -26.32 -7.22 2.32
CA VAL A 37 -25.97 -5.82 1.98
C VAL A 37 -26.64 -4.80 2.90
N ARG A 38 -27.82 -5.12 3.43
CA ARG A 38 -28.71 -4.25 4.22
C ARG A 38 -28.20 -3.99 5.62
N ASP A 39 -27.81 -5.04 6.36
CA ASP A 39 -27.32 -4.95 7.74
C ASP A 39 -25.81 -5.21 7.88
N GLY A 40 -25.15 -5.68 6.82
CA GLY A 40 -23.72 -5.94 6.81
C GLY A 40 -23.27 -7.11 7.65
N LEU A 41 -24.19 -7.98 8.08
CA LEU A 41 -23.92 -9.06 9.03
C LEU A 41 -24.01 -10.44 8.38
N LYS A 42 -23.15 -11.34 8.83
CA LYS A 42 -23.31 -12.77 8.58
C LYS A 42 -24.32 -13.33 9.60
N PRO A 43 -24.95 -14.48 9.30
CA PRO A 43 -25.93 -15.08 10.22
C PRO A 43 -25.45 -15.25 11.67
N VAL A 44 -24.19 -15.68 11.87
CA VAL A 44 -23.65 -15.85 13.22
C VAL A 44 -23.58 -14.53 14.01
N HIS A 45 -23.13 -13.43 13.35
CA HIS A 45 -23.05 -12.12 13.99
C HIS A 45 -24.44 -11.59 14.37
N ARG A 46 -25.42 -11.71 13.46
CA ARG A 46 -26.81 -11.30 13.68
C ARG A 46 -27.41 -12.05 14.86
N ARG A 47 -27.21 -13.37 14.93
CA ARG A 47 -27.72 -14.22 16.03
C ARG A 47 -27.06 -13.88 17.36
N VAL A 48 -25.77 -13.59 17.38
CA VAL A 48 -25.05 -13.15 18.61
C VAL A 48 -25.62 -11.82 19.13
N LEU A 49 -25.72 -10.80 18.27
CA LEU A 49 -26.25 -9.50 18.66
C LEU A 49 -27.70 -9.57 19.13
N PHE A 50 -28.54 -10.36 18.45
CA PHE A 50 -29.92 -10.59 18.83
C PHE A 50 -30.04 -11.32 20.18
N ALA A 51 -29.26 -12.39 20.40
CA ALA A 51 -29.23 -13.08 21.69
C ALA A 51 -28.80 -12.18 22.85
N MET A 52 -27.81 -11.31 22.61
CA MET A 52 -27.39 -10.32 23.61
C MET A 52 -28.49 -9.30 23.92
N HIS A 53 -29.26 -8.88 22.92
CA HIS A 53 -30.43 -8.01 23.08
C HIS A 53 -31.53 -8.68 23.91
N GLU A 54 -31.93 -9.90 23.56
CA GLU A 54 -32.93 -10.68 24.29
C GLU A 54 -32.55 -10.90 25.77
N LEU A 55 -31.27 -11.06 26.05
CA LEU A 55 -30.74 -11.17 27.40
C LEU A 55 -30.61 -9.83 28.12
N ASN A 56 -31.03 -8.70 27.54
CA ASN A 56 -30.85 -7.34 28.07
C ASN A 56 -29.39 -7.09 28.47
N ASN A 57 -28.44 -7.49 27.59
CA ASN A 57 -27.03 -7.33 27.82
C ASN A 57 -26.48 -6.04 27.14
N ASP A 58 -27.13 -4.92 27.51
CA ASP A 58 -26.90 -3.62 26.90
C ASP A 58 -25.62 -2.94 27.41
N TRP A 59 -25.15 -1.95 26.66
CA TRP A 59 -23.94 -1.17 26.92
C TRP A 59 -23.93 -0.49 28.29
N ASN A 60 -25.10 -0.17 28.87
CA ASN A 60 -25.27 0.47 30.16
C ASN A 60 -25.58 -0.52 31.31
N ARG A 61 -25.52 -1.83 31.02
CA ARG A 61 -25.76 -2.92 31.98
C ARG A 61 -24.43 -3.58 32.38
N ALA A 62 -24.49 -4.42 33.38
CA ALA A 62 -23.34 -5.21 33.83
C ALA A 62 -22.91 -6.21 32.74
N TYR A 63 -21.61 -6.43 32.64
CA TYR A 63 -21.06 -7.46 31.79
C TYR A 63 -21.59 -8.85 32.16
N LYS A 64 -21.73 -9.72 31.15
CA LYS A 64 -22.05 -11.14 31.33
C LYS A 64 -20.89 -12.00 30.87
N LYS A 65 -20.71 -13.17 31.48
CA LYS A 65 -19.70 -14.14 31.00
C LYS A 65 -19.92 -14.50 29.54
N SER A 66 -18.85 -14.50 28.73
CA SER A 66 -18.91 -14.87 27.30
C SER A 66 -19.52 -16.25 27.13
N ALA A 67 -19.17 -17.22 28.01
CA ALA A 67 -19.73 -18.57 27.99
C ALA A 67 -21.27 -18.60 28.14
N ARG A 68 -21.87 -17.65 28.85
CA ARG A 68 -23.33 -17.52 28.98
C ARG A 68 -23.93 -17.15 27.61
N ILE A 69 -23.39 -16.14 26.94
CA ILE A 69 -23.91 -15.69 25.65
C ILE A 69 -23.71 -16.77 24.59
N VAL A 70 -22.52 -17.43 24.53
CA VAL A 70 -22.25 -18.54 23.63
C VAL A 70 -23.26 -19.67 23.82
N GLY A 71 -23.57 -20.04 25.09
CA GLY A 71 -24.55 -21.07 25.41
C GLY A 71 -25.97 -20.73 24.94
N ASP A 72 -26.44 -19.50 25.12
CA ASP A 72 -27.75 -19.05 24.63
C ASP A 72 -27.80 -19.02 23.08
N VAL A 73 -26.74 -18.56 22.42
CA VAL A 73 -26.65 -18.52 20.93
C VAL A 73 -26.74 -19.92 20.36
N ILE A 74 -25.96 -20.88 20.87
CA ILE A 74 -25.95 -22.25 20.38
C ILE A 74 -27.28 -22.95 20.67
N GLY A 75 -27.78 -22.78 21.88
CA GLY A 75 -29.01 -23.46 22.31
C GLY A 75 -30.27 -22.99 21.57
N LYS A 76 -30.31 -21.70 21.19
CA LYS A 76 -31.53 -21.12 20.63
C LYS A 76 -31.47 -20.88 19.12
N TYR A 77 -30.29 -20.45 18.58
CA TYR A 77 -30.26 -19.88 17.23
C TYR A 77 -29.22 -20.52 16.30
N HIS A 78 -28.05 -20.95 16.80
CA HIS A 78 -26.92 -21.32 15.96
C HIS A 78 -26.31 -22.68 16.35
N PRO A 79 -26.78 -23.83 15.81
CA PRO A 79 -26.42 -25.17 16.22
C PRO A 79 -25.04 -25.58 15.65
N HIS A 80 -23.98 -24.85 15.97
CA HIS A 80 -22.60 -25.08 15.55
C HIS A 80 -21.67 -25.09 16.77
N GLY A 81 -20.38 -25.39 16.55
CA GLY A 81 -19.39 -25.48 17.64
C GLY A 81 -19.26 -24.18 18.44
N ASP A 82 -19.16 -24.31 19.77
CA ASP A 82 -19.03 -23.21 20.73
C ASP A 82 -17.82 -22.29 20.44
N GLN A 83 -16.70 -22.90 20.06
CA GLN A 83 -15.49 -22.14 19.71
C GLN A 83 -15.73 -21.20 18.52
N ALA A 84 -16.44 -21.66 17.48
CA ALA A 84 -16.71 -20.82 16.29
C ALA A 84 -17.58 -19.60 16.62
N VAL A 85 -18.56 -19.77 17.51
CA VAL A 85 -19.39 -18.67 18.01
C VAL A 85 -18.55 -17.72 18.87
N TYR A 86 -17.74 -18.27 19.79
CA TYR A 86 -16.86 -17.46 20.63
C TYR A 86 -15.84 -16.67 19.81
N ASP A 87 -15.18 -17.27 18.81
CA ASP A 87 -14.25 -16.59 17.92
C ASP A 87 -14.91 -15.45 17.14
N SER A 88 -16.18 -15.61 16.78
CA SER A 88 -16.96 -14.55 16.14
C SER A 88 -17.21 -13.38 17.10
N ILE A 89 -17.53 -13.67 18.38
CA ILE A 89 -17.67 -12.66 19.43
C ILE A 89 -16.35 -11.95 19.69
N VAL A 90 -15.25 -12.70 19.79
CA VAL A 90 -13.90 -12.16 20.01
C VAL A 90 -13.55 -11.14 18.95
N ARG A 91 -13.78 -11.46 17.65
CA ARG A 91 -13.52 -10.53 16.55
C ARG A 91 -14.35 -9.24 16.64
N MET A 92 -15.59 -9.33 17.11
CA MET A 92 -16.44 -8.15 17.30
C MET A 92 -16.01 -7.28 18.50
N ALA A 93 -15.17 -7.79 19.40
CA ALA A 93 -14.62 -7.08 20.55
C ALA A 93 -13.17 -6.60 20.37
N GLN A 94 -12.53 -6.92 19.23
CA GLN A 94 -11.14 -6.53 18.94
C GLN A 94 -11.10 -5.20 18.17
N ASP A 95 -10.37 -4.21 18.68
CA ASP A 95 -10.21 -2.88 18.09
C ASP A 95 -9.28 -2.82 16.87
N PHE A 96 -8.48 -3.89 16.69
CA PHE A 96 -7.64 -4.10 15.52
C PHE A 96 -8.30 -4.97 14.43
N SER A 97 -9.47 -5.58 14.72
CA SER A 97 -10.25 -6.39 13.79
C SER A 97 -11.42 -5.63 13.19
N LEU A 98 -12.14 -4.84 13.98
CA LEU A 98 -13.24 -3.98 13.54
C LEU A 98 -12.92 -2.51 13.75
N ARG A 99 -13.28 -1.68 12.76
CA ARG A 99 -13.13 -0.23 12.89
C ARG A 99 -14.01 0.35 13.99
N TYR A 100 -15.23 -0.20 14.15
CA TYR A 100 -16.16 0.12 15.21
C TYR A 100 -16.63 -1.17 15.85
N MET A 101 -16.16 -1.43 17.06
CA MET A 101 -16.48 -2.65 17.80
C MET A 101 -17.97 -2.74 18.08
N LEU A 102 -18.56 -3.91 17.88
CA LEU A 102 -19.97 -4.20 18.16
C LEU A 102 -20.19 -4.84 19.54
N VAL A 103 -19.13 -5.39 20.11
CA VAL A 103 -19.12 -5.99 21.45
C VAL A 103 -18.11 -5.24 22.30
N ASP A 104 -18.54 -4.85 23.49
CA ASP A 104 -17.68 -4.29 24.54
C ASP A 104 -17.22 -5.44 25.44
N GLY A 105 -15.91 -5.73 25.41
CA GLY A 105 -15.30 -6.86 26.10
C GLY A 105 -14.50 -6.46 27.33
N GLN A 106 -14.57 -7.27 28.37
CA GLN A 106 -13.73 -7.18 29.58
C GLN A 106 -12.91 -8.46 29.73
N GLY A 107 -11.59 -8.33 29.79
CA GLY A 107 -10.64 -9.44 29.84
C GLY A 107 -9.67 -9.44 28.66
N ASN A 108 -9.01 -10.57 28.42
CA ASN A 108 -8.07 -10.72 27.31
C ASN A 108 -8.80 -11.30 26.07
N PHE A 109 -8.93 -10.47 25.04
CA PHE A 109 -9.51 -10.82 23.74
C PHE A 109 -8.45 -11.02 22.64
N GLY A 110 -7.20 -11.30 23.03
CA GLY A 110 -6.08 -11.45 22.07
C GLY A 110 -5.36 -10.14 21.82
N SER A 111 -4.34 -10.20 20.99
CA SER A 111 -3.50 -9.05 20.62
C SER A 111 -3.15 -9.05 19.13
N ILE A 112 -2.62 -7.92 18.66
CA ILE A 112 -2.09 -7.78 17.29
C ILE A 112 -0.85 -8.67 17.05
N ASP A 113 -0.25 -9.19 18.13
CA ASP A 113 0.86 -10.17 18.08
C ASP A 113 0.39 -11.59 17.73
N GLY A 114 -0.94 -11.79 17.66
CA GLY A 114 -1.55 -13.08 17.36
C GLY A 114 -1.79 -13.95 18.59
N ASP A 115 -1.72 -13.37 19.80
CA ASP A 115 -2.12 -14.07 21.00
C ASP A 115 -3.62 -14.41 20.94
N ASN A 116 -3.94 -15.61 21.37
CA ASN A 116 -5.32 -16.06 21.44
C ASN A 116 -6.08 -15.36 22.57
N ALA A 117 -7.39 -15.18 22.38
CA ALA A 117 -8.26 -14.75 23.46
C ALA A 117 -8.25 -15.76 24.60
N ALA A 118 -8.44 -15.29 25.84
CA ALA A 118 -8.63 -16.15 26.99
C ALA A 118 -9.90 -17.01 26.81
N ALA A 119 -9.96 -18.18 27.45
CA ALA A 119 -11.13 -19.05 27.37
C ALA A 119 -12.41 -18.30 27.81
N MET A 120 -13.54 -18.59 27.15
CA MET A 120 -14.83 -17.88 27.31
C MET A 120 -15.38 -17.84 28.75
N ARG A 121 -14.89 -18.69 29.64
CA ARG A 121 -15.22 -18.67 31.06
C ARG A 121 -14.54 -17.54 31.85
N TYR A 122 -13.48 -16.96 31.30
CA TYR A 122 -12.74 -15.86 31.94
C TYR A 122 -13.14 -14.49 31.39
N THR A 123 -13.55 -14.41 30.14
CA THR A 123 -13.94 -13.15 29.51
C THR A 123 -15.40 -12.80 29.77
N GLU A 124 -15.71 -11.50 29.75
CA GLU A 124 -17.04 -10.96 29.95
C GLU A 124 -17.36 -9.96 28.82
N ILE A 125 -18.61 -9.91 28.40
CA ILE A 125 -19.06 -9.10 27.29
C ILE A 125 -20.39 -8.41 27.54
N ARG A 126 -20.64 -7.34 26.81
CA ARG A 126 -21.92 -6.66 26.63
C ARG A 126 -21.98 -6.02 25.26
N LEU A 127 -23.16 -5.59 24.82
CA LEU A 127 -23.29 -4.83 23.55
C LEU A 127 -22.50 -3.51 23.65
N ALA A 128 -21.77 -3.17 22.62
CA ALA A 128 -21.22 -1.83 22.47
C ALA A 128 -22.35 -0.82 22.19
N LYS A 129 -22.16 0.45 22.57
CA LYS A 129 -23.18 1.47 22.37
C LYS A 129 -23.62 1.62 20.91
N ILE A 130 -22.68 1.54 19.96
CA ILE A 130 -22.96 1.63 18.54
C ILE A 130 -23.75 0.42 17.99
N ALA A 131 -23.61 -0.77 18.61
CA ALA A 131 -24.36 -1.96 18.22
C ALA A 131 -25.87 -1.81 18.50
N HIS A 132 -26.27 -0.92 19.40
CA HIS A 132 -27.66 -0.60 19.65
C HIS A 132 -28.35 0.00 18.41
N GLU A 133 -27.60 0.75 17.59
CA GLU A 133 -28.12 1.32 16.33
C GLU A 133 -28.42 0.25 15.27
N LEU A 134 -27.83 -0.94 15.37
CA LEU A 134 -28.19 -2.08 14.52
C LEU A 134 -29.52 -2.74 14.94
N LEU A 135 -29.84 -2.70 16.24
CA LEU A 135 -31.00 -3.35 16.83
C LEU A 135 -32.17 -2.38 17.09
N ALA A 136 -31.98 -1.08 16.83
CA ALA A 136 -32.96 -0.07 17.10
C ALA A 136 -34.31 -0.36 16.43
N ASP A 137 -35.41 -0.26 17.19
CA ASP A 137 -36.77 -0.50 16.72
C ASP A 137 -37.08 -1.96 16.30
N ILE A 138 -36.28 -2.96 16.70
CA ILE A 138 -36.51 -4.38 16.35
C ILE A 138 -37.84 -4.90 16.88
N ASP A 139 -38.31 -4.37 18.00
CA ASP A 139 -39.58 -4.75 18.66
C ASP A 139 -40.81 -4.09 17.99
N GLN A 140 -40.62 -3.29 16.93
CA GLN A 140 -41.66 -2.56 16.22
C GLN A 140 -42.03 -3.17 14.84
N GLU A 141 -41.86 -4.46 14.70
CA GLU A 141 -42.17 -5.22 13.46
C GLU A 141 -41.47 -4.66 12.21
N THR A 142 -40.29 -4.06 12.40
CA THR A 142 -39.52 -3.39 11.35
C THR A 142 -38.88 -4.35 10.36
N VAL A 143 -38.61 -5.60 10.81
CA VAL A 143 -38.00 -6.68 10.05
C VAL A 143 -38.78 -7.97 10.22
N ASP A 144 -38.59 -8.93 9.31
CA ASP A 144 -39.23 -10.23 9.37
C ASP A 144 -38.45 -11.18 10.29
N PHE A 145 -39.22 -12.00 11.00
CA PHE A 145 -38.73 -13.07 11.85
C PHE A 145 -39.06 -14.42 11.21
N GLY A 146 -38.08 -15.31 11.19
CA GLY A 146 -38.23 -16.72 10.79
C GLY A 146 -38.10 -17.66 11.98
N PRO A 147 -38.47 -18.94 11.82
CA PRO A 147 -38.20 -19.97 12.81
C PRO A 147 -36.66 -20.20 12.89
N ASN A 148 -36.20 -20.53 14.09
CA ASN A 148 -34.85 -21.05 14.31
C ASN A 148 -34.70 -22.47 13.69
N TYR A 149 -33.55 -23.12 13.92
CA TYR A 149 -33.20 -24.41 13.33
C TYR A 149 -34.17 -25.58 13.74
N ASP A 150 -34.85 -25.51 14.88
CA ASP A 150 -35.78 -26.54 15.39
C ASP A 150 -37.24 -26.06 15.47
N GLY A 151 -37.51 -24.80 15.11
CA GLY A 151 -38.84 -24.20 15.15
C GLY A 151 -39.32 -23.80 16.56
N SER A 152 -38.49 -23.93 17.60
CA SER A 152 -38.87 -23.60 18.98
C SER A 152 -38.82 -22.11 19.27
N GLU A 153 -37.97 -21.36 18.59
CA GLU A 153 -37.77 -19.91 18.77
C GLU A 153 -37.87 -19.18 17.42
N LYS A 154 -37.98 -17.87 17.50
CA LYS A 154 -37.95 -17.00 16.32
C LYS A 154 -36.68 -16.18 16.30
N GLU A 155 -36.07 -16.05 15.15
CA GLU A 155 -34.90 -15.20 14.94
C GLU A 155 -35.15 -14.16 13.84
N PRO A 156 -34.55 -12.96 13.92
CA PRO A 156 -34.69 -11.97 12.87
C PRO A 156 -33.90 -12.39 11.62
N LEU A 157 -34.53 -12.30 10.45
CA LEU A 157 -33.88 -12.57 9.17
C LEU A 157 -32.87 -11.48 8.81
N LEU A 158 -33.12 -10.24 9.28
CA LEU A 158 -32.26 -9.06 9.16
C LEU A 158 -32.38 -8.22 10.44
N LEU A 159 -31.39 -7.32 10.65
CA LEU A 159 -31.54 -6.28 11.68
C LEU A 159 -32.02 -4.97 11.06
N PRO A 160 -32.76 -4.13 11.82
CA PRO A 160 -33.26 -2.83 11.36
C PRO A 160 -32.17 -1.83 10.96
N SER A 161 -30.99 -2.02 11.42
CA SER A 161 -29.73 -1.31 11.15
C SER A 161 -29.85 0.15 10.73
N ARG A 162 -29.73 1.07 11.67
CA ARG A 162 -29.59 2.51 11.38
C ARG A 162 -28.19 2.88 10.89
N LEU A 163 -27.21 1.99 11.16
CA LEU A 163 -25.81 2.14 10.82
C LEU A 163 -25.50 1.43 9.49
N PRO A 164 -24.79 2.06 8.53
CA PRO A 164 -24.34 1.42 7.28
C PRO A 164 -23.16 0.47 7.55
N ASN A 165 -23.40 -0.57 8.36
CA ASN A 165 -22.41 -1.44 8.96
C ASN A 165 -21.52 -2.17 7.92
N LEU A 166 -22.07 -2.55 6.76
CA LEU A 166 -21.28 -3.23 5.72
C LEU A 166 -20.10 -2.39 5.22
N LEU A 167 -20.30 -1.09 5.04
CA LEU A 167 -19.22 -0.17 4.64
C LEU A 167 -18.34 0.22 5.82
N VAL A 168 -18.93 0.48 6.98
CA VAL A 168 -18.23 1.00 8.16
C VAL A 168 -17.26 -0.03 8.76
N ASN A 169 -17.69 -1.29 8.91
CA ASN A 169 -16.87 -2.36 9.47
C ASN A 169 -16.30 -3.33 8.42
N GLY A 170 -16.81 -3.27 7.19
CA GLY A 170 -16.44 -4.24 6.17
C GLY A 170 -16.87 -5.67 6.47
N SER A 171 -16.45 -6.60 5.64
CA SER A 171 -16.64 -8.04 5.85
C SER A 171 -15.67 -8.85 5.00
N SER A 172 -15.13 -9.94 5.54
CA SER A 172 -14.33 -10.91 4.78
C SER A 172 -14.88 -12.31 4.97
N GLY A 173 -14.92 -13.12 3.90
CA GLY A 173 -15.43 -14.48 3.97
C GLY A 173 -15.15 -15.28 2.72
N ILE A 174 -14.99 -16.59 2.89
CA ILE A 174 -14.74 -17.55 1.80
C ILE A 174 -15.93 -18.49 1.73
N ALA A 175 -16.61 -18.50 0.59
CA ALA A 175 -17.71 -19.40 0.27
C ALA A 175 -17.30 -20.39 -0.80
N VAL A 176 -18.24 -21.25 -1.24
CA VAL A 176 -18.00 -22.18 -2.34
C VAL A 176 -18.01 -21.41 -3.66
N GLY A 177 -16.90 -21.41 -4.37
CA GLY A 177 -16.74 -20.78 -5.68
C GLY A 177 -16.66 -19.24 -5.67
N MET A 178 -16.75 -18.58 -4.51
CA MET A 178 -16.63 -17.12 -4.38
C MET A 178 -16.13 -16.71 -2.99
N ALA A 179 -15.62 -15.48 -2.91
CA ALA A 179 -15.21 -14.87 -1.67
C ALA A 179 -15.71 -13.43 -1.59
N THR A 180 -15.83 -12.91 -0.40
CA THR A 180 -16.06 -11.48 -0.16
C THR A 180 -14.89 -10.90 0.63
N ASN A 181 -14.48 -9.68 0.30
CA ASN A 181 -13.48 -8.93 1.05
C ASN A 181 -13.75 -7.44 0.92
N ILE A 182 -14.58 -6.92 1.80
CA ILE A 182 -15.06 -5.54 1.83
C ILE A 182 -14.27 -4.79 2.91
N PRO A 183 -13.53 -3.73 2.55
CA PRO A 183 -12.74 -2.98 3.53
C PRO A 183 -13.63 -2.13 4.44
N PRO A 184 -13.18 -1.83 5.66
CA PRO A 184 -13.85 -0.88 6.56
C PRO A 184 -13.59 0.58 6.11
N HIS A 185 -14.50 1.49 6.52
CA HIS A 185 -14.44 2.91 6.19
C HIS A 185 -14.73 3.80 7.39
N ASN A 186 -14.36 5.06 7.28
CA ASN A 186 -14.66 6.05 8.31
C ASN A 186 -16.18 6.35 8.36
N LEU A 187 -16.75 6.35 9.56
CA LEU A 187 -18.19 6.52 9.78
C LEU A 187 -18.71 7.87 9.25
N GLN A 188 -17.97 8.94 9.51
CA GLN A 188 -18.33 10.29 9.05
C GLN A 188 -18.44 10.35 7.53
N GLU A 189 -17.40 9.84 6.84
CA GLU A 189 -17.34 9.83 5.38
C GLU A 189 -18.47 9.01 4.76
N VAL A 190 -18.76 7.83 5.32
CA VAL A 190 -19.86 6.98 4.83
C VAL A 190 -21.21 7.62 5.07
N ILE A 191 -21.46 8.23 6.25
CA ILE A 191 -22.71 8.94 6.51
C ILE A 191 -22.87 10.13 5.57
N ASP A 192 -21.81 10.91 5.31
CA ASP A 192 -21.85 12.04 4.40
C ASP A 192 -22.16 11.57 2.96
N GLY A 193 -21.58 10.44 2.54
CA GLY A 193 -21.94 9.78 1.27
C GLY A 193 -23.40 9.32 1.21
N CYS A 194 -23.91 8.71 2.29
CA CYS A 194 -25.33 8.32 2.40
C CYS A 194 -26.26 9.54 2.32
N LEU A 195 -25.96 10.62 3.04
CA LEU A 195 -26.74 11.87 3.03
C LEU A 195 -26.72 12.55 1.66
N TYR A 196 -25.57 12.50 0.97
CA TYR A 196 -25.46 13.03 -0.38
C TYR A 196 -26.33 12.24 -1.37
N CYS A 197 -26.24 10.89 -1.32
CA CYS A 197 -27.05 10.00 -2.16
C CYS A 197 -28.54 10.09 -1.86
N LEU A 198 -28.90 10.34 -0.59
CA LEU A 198 -30.30 10.53 -0.16
C LEU A 198 -30.93 11.79 -0.76
N ARG A 199 -30.13 12.87 -0.91
CA ARG A 199 -30.55 14.15 -1.51
C ARG A 199 -30.46 14.13 -3.04
N ASN A 200 -29.50 13.37 -3.59
CA ASN A 200 -29.22 13.28 -5.03
C ASN A 200 -29.23 11.80 -5.47
N PRO A 201 -30.41 11.20 -5.73
CA PRO A 201 -30.49 9.78 -6.11
C PRO A 201 -29.73 9.42 -7.39
N GLU A 202 -29.58 10.37 -8.32
CA GLU A 202 -28.85 10.20 -9.57
C GLU A 202 -27.33 10.45 -9.45
N CYS A 203 -26.79 10.56 -8.21
CA CYS A 203 -25.35 10.78 -8.00
C CYS A 203 -24.53 9.67 -8.67
N THR A 204 -23.32 10.02 -9.09
CA THR A 204 -22.35 9.08 -9.69
C THR A 204 -21.47 8.43 -8.62
N VAL A 205 -20.82 7.33 -8.99
CA VAL A 205 -19.79 6.71 -8.09
C VAL A 205 -18.64 7.67 -7.86
N ASP A 206 -18.28 8.48 -8.85
CA ASP A 206 -17.15 9.41 -8.73
C ASP A 206 -17.41 10.54 -7.74
N GLU A 207 -18.63 11.06 -7.68
CA GLU A 207 -19.04 12.03 -6.66
C GLU A 207 -19.03 11.43 -5.25
N LEU A 208 -19.38 10.14 -5.11
CA LEU A 208 -19.25 9.45 -3.83
C LEU A 208 -17.79 9.20 -3.43
N ILE A 209 -16.88 9.02 -4.38
CA ILE A 209 -15.42 8.87 -4.11
C ILE A 209 -14.83 10.17 -3.54
N GLU A 210 -15.39 11.35 -3.87
CA GLU A 210 -14.95 12.61 -3.27
C GLU A 210 -15.29 12.69 -1.77
N LEU A 211 -16.40 12.06 -1.35
CA LEU A 211 -16.84 12.02 0.05
C LEU A 211 -16.24 10.83 0.83
N ILE A 212 -16.05 9.69 0.15
CA ILE A 212 -15.46 8.45 0.71
C ILE A 212 -14.19 8.13 -0.09
N PRO A 213 -13.08 8.85 0.14
CA PRO A 213 -11.91 8.79 -0.73
C PRO A 213 -11.18 7.44 -0.69
N ALA A 214 -11.20 6.75 0.45
CA ALA A 214 -10.49 5.48 0.65
C ALA A 214 -11.01 4.72 1.87
N PRO A 215 -10.70 3.42 2.01
CA PRO A 215 -10.90 2.66 3.25
C PRO A 215 -10.24 3.33 4.46
N ASP A 216 -10.73 3.01 5.67
CA ASP A 216 -10.16 3.45 6.94
C ASP A 216 -9.95 2.22 7.84
N PHE A 217 -8.74 1.67 7.81
CA PHE A 217 -8.42 0.43 8.50
C PHE A 217 -8.26 0.63 10.01
N PRO A 218 -8.69 -0.33 10.84
CA PRO A 218 -8.61 -0.21 12.31
C PRO A 218 -7.18 -0.10 12.83
N THR A 219 -6.20 -0.70 12.17
CA THR A 219 -4.78 -0.63 12.53
C THR A 219 -4.08 0.62 12.02
N GLY A 220 -4.76 1.47 11.24
CA GLY A 220 -4.15 2.66 10.64
C GLY A 220 -3.28 2.35 9.44
N GLY A 221 -2.05 2.87 9.43
CA GLY A 221 -1.12 2.75 8.30
C GLY A 221 -1.40 3.74 7.16
N ILE A 222 -0.75 3.53 6.04
CA ILE A 222 -0.80 4.42 4.87
C ILE A 222 -1.39 3.67 3.69
N ILE A 223 -2.41 4.23 3.05
CA ILE A 223 -2.93 3.76 1.76
C ILE A 223 -2.07 4.39 0.66
N TYR A 224 -1.34 3.56 -0.07
CA TYR A 224 -0.36 4.00 -1.05
C TYR A 224 -0.94 3.97 -2.46
N GLY A 225 -1.38 5.13 -2.94
CA GLY A 225 -2.06 5.31 -4.22
C GLY A 225 -3.56 4.99 -4.20
N LEU A 226 -4.34 5.77 -4.95
CA LEU A 226 -5.79 5.65 -5.01
C LEU A 226 -6.34 4.93 -6.25
N SER A 227 -5.50 4.57 -7.22
CA SER A 227 -5.95 3.94 -8.48
C SER A 227 -6.74 2.66 -8.25
N GLY A 228 -6.20 1.75 -7.45
CA GLY A 228 -6.84 0.48 -7.12
C GLY A 228 -8.07 0.63 -6.20
N VAL A 229 -8.12 1.67 -5.36
CA VAL A 229 -9.30 2.01 -4.54
C VAL A 229 -10.45 2.46 -5.46
N ARG A 230 -10.18 3.41 -6.37
CA ARG A 230 -11.17 3.94 -7.33
C ARG A 230 -11.70 2.85 -8.25
N GLU A 231 -10.82 1.96 -8.73
CA GLU A 231 -11.23 0.79 -9.51
C GLU A 231 -12.17 -0.11 -8.69
N GLY A 232 -11.82 -0.42 -7.43
CA GLY A 232 -12.62 -1.22 -6.52
C GLY A 232 -14.00 -0.63 -6.28
N TYR A 233 -14.11 0.68 -6.08
CA TYR A 233 -15.39 1.37 -5.87
C TYR A 233 -16.27 1.41 -7.11
N ARG A 234 -15.68 1.49 -8.32
CA ARG A 234 -16.43 1.49 -9.58
C ARG A 234 -16.87 0.10 -10.02
N THR A 235 -15.99 -0.90 -9.87
CA THR A 235 -16.21 -2.24 -10.45
C THR A 235 -16.55 -3.31 -9.43
N GLY A 236 -16.38 -3.03 -8.14
CA GLY A 236 -16.48 -4.00 -7.05
C GLY A 236 -15.21 -4.83 -6.83
N ARG A 237 -14.17 -4.67 -7.67
CA ARG A 237 -12.88 -5.35 -7.53
C ARG A 237 -11.73 -4.36 -7.67
N GLY A 238 -10.77 -4.40 -6.74
CA GLY A 238 -9.61 -3.51 -6.75
C GLY A 238 -8.52 -3.99 -5.82
N ARG A 239 -7.36 -3.32 -5.88
CA ARG A 239 -6.19 -3.63 -5.05
C ARG A 239 -5.79 -2.40 -4.27
N VAL A 240 -5.93 -2.44 -2.96
CA VAL A 240 -5.49 -1.37 -2.06
C VAL A 240 -4.12 -1.72 -1.52
N VAL A 241 -3.11 -0.95 -1.87
CA VAL A 241 -1.77 -1.11 -1.33
C VAL A 241 -1.72 -0.39 0.02
N MET A 242 -1.37 -1.13 1.06
CA MET A 242 -1.22 -0.64 2.42
C MET A 242 0.25 -0.67 2.82
N ARG A 243 0.75 0.41 3.42
CA ARG A 243 2.09 0.50 4.01
C ARG A 243 2.01 0.73 5.50
N ALA A 244 2.99 0.22 6.21
CA ALA A 244 3.22 0.58 7.60
C ALA A 244 3.48 2.09 7.73
N LYS A 245 3.02 2.70 8.81
CA LYS A 245 3.42 4.07 9.17
C LYS A 245 4.74 4.00 9.90
N THR A 246 5.74 4.69 9.37
CA THR A 246 7.10 4.67 9.89
C THR A 246 7.69 6.07 9.98
N HIS A 247 8.59 6.27 10.92
CA HIS A 247 9.45 7.45 10.99
C HIS A 247 10.88 7.05 11.37
N ILE A 248 11.82 7.96 11.13
CA ILE A 248 13.24 7.72 11.41
C ILE A 248 13.61 8.50 12.67
N GLU A 249 14.30 7.85 13.60
CA GLU A 249 14.81 8.45 14.82
C GLU A 249 16.34 8.33 14.90
N ASP A 250 16.99 9.38 15.38
CA ASP A 250 18.41 9.35 15.72
C ASP A 250 18.60 8.73 17.09
N MET A 251 19.52 7.76 17.21
CA MET A 251 19.79 7.12 18.49
C MET A 251 20.79 7.93 19.31
N GLU A 252 20.55 8.09 20.62
CA GLU A 252 21.40 8.86 21.54
C GLU A 252 22.86 8.39 21.57
N LYS A 253 23.15 7.14 21.23
CA LYS A 253 24.49 6.58 21.26
C LYS A 253 24.97 6.10 19.89
N GLY A 254 26.09 6.62 19.43
CA GLY A 254 26.86 6.01 18.33
C GLY A 254 26.56 6.49 16.93
N ASN A 255 25.90 7.62 16.72
CA ASN A 255 25.57 8.17 15.39
C ASN A 255 24.89 7.08 14.49
N ARG A 256 23.89 6.40 15.04
CA ARG A 256 23.07 5.40 14.37
C ARG A 256 21.65 5.87 14.31
N GLN A 257 20.91 5.40 13.32
CA GLN A 257 19.48 5.69 13.13
C GLN A 257 18.65 4.41 13.34
N ALA A 258 17.39 4.60 13.67
CA ALA A 258 16.43 3.52 13.78
C ALA A 258 15.18 3.86 12.96
N ILE A 259 14.60 2.86 12.33
CA ILE A 259 13.28 2.94 11.72
C ILE A 259 12.28 2.51 12.78
N VAL A 260 11.38 3.41 13.15
CA VAL A 260 10.29 3.16 14.11
C VAL A 260 9.01 2.93 13.35
N VAL A 261 8.32 1.83 13.63
CA VAL A 261 7.03 1.48 13.03
C VAL A 261 5.93 1.78 14.04
N ASP A 262 5.06 2.74 13.72
CA ASP A 262 3.94 3.20 14.55
C ASP A 262 2.62 2.48 14.26
N ALA A 263 2.48 1.96 13.03
CA ALA A 263 1.31 1.20 12.60
C ALA A 263 1.70 0.19 11.51
N ILE A 264 1.08 -0.98 11.55
CA ILE A 264 1.26 -2.04 10.53
C ILE A 264 0.02 -2.16 9.65
N PRO A 265 0.15 -2.71 8.43
CA PRO A 265 -0.99 -2.94 7.55
C PRO A 265 -2.05 -3.83 8.19
N PHE A 266 -3.31 -3.62 7.80
CA PHE A 266 -4.46 -4.36 8.33
C PHE A 266 -4.32 -5.87 8.08
N GLN A 267 -4.67 -6.68 9.08
CA GLN A 267 -4.57 -8.15 9.09
C GLN A 267 -3.14 -8.71 9.11
N VAL A 268 -2.14 -7.89 9.29
CA VAL A 268 -0.76 -8.36 9.50
C VAL A 268 -0.53 -8.65 10.97
N ASN A 269 0.11 -9.79 11.25
CA ASN A 269 0.54 -10.18 12.59
C ASN A 269 1.92 -9.58 12.90
N LYS A 270 2.04 -8.81 13.99
CA LYS A 270 3.27 -8.10 14.35
C LYS A 270 4.43 -9.07 14.64
N LYS A 271 4.18 -10.15 15.38
CA LYS A 271 5.21 -11.15 15.72
C LYS A 271 5.74 -11.88 14.50
N THR A 272 4.85 -12.34 13.61
CA THR A 272 5.25 -13.00 12.36
C THR A 272 6.03 -12.04 11.45
N LEU A 273 5.68 -10.76 11.45
CA LEU A 273 6.41 -9.72 10.72
C LEU A 273 7.84 -9.57 11.28
N GLN A 274 8.01 -9.51 12.61
CA GLN A 274 9.33 -9.44 13.26
C GLN A 274 10.18 -10.68 12.93
N GLU A 275 9.61 -11.87 13.06
CA GLU A 275 10.27 -13.13 12.72
C GLU A 275 10.73 -13.14 11.24
N ARG A 276 9.88 -12.66 10.33
CA ARG A 276 10.21 -12.57 8.91
C ARG A 276 11.34 -11.59 8.62
N ILE A 277 11.37 -10.44 9.28
CA ILE A 277 12.48 -9.48 9.15
C ILE A 277 13.77 -10.11 9.65
N ALA A 278 13.75 -10.77 10.81
CA ALA A 278 14.92 -11.45 11.37
C ALA A 278 15.44 -12.57 10.44
N GLU A 279 14.55 -13.36 9.83
CA GLU A 279 14.94 -14.36 8.83
C GLU A 279 15.69 -13.73 7.65
N LEU A 280 15.14 -12.65 7.06
CA LEU A 280 15.74 -11.98 5.90
C LEU A 280 17.12 -11.37 6.23
N VAL A 281 17.31 -10.89 7.46
CA VAL A 281 18.61 -10.42 7.94
C VAL A 281 19.60 -11.59 8.07
N ASN A 282 19.19 -12.70 8.64
CA ASN A 282 20.02 -13.91 8.78
C ASN A 282 20.36 -14.52 7.42
N GLU A 283 19.45 -14.51 6.46
CA GLU A 283 19.65 -14.96 5.08
C GLU A 283 20.49 -13.96 4.25
N LYS A 284 20.87 -12.81 4.82
CA LYS A 284 21.58 -11.70 4.13
C LYS A 284 20.83 -11.18 2.88
N LYS A 285 19.52 -11.25 2.88
CA LYS A 285 18.69 -10.65 1.84
C LYS A 285 18.40 -9.17 2.11
N ILE A 286 18.41 -8.80 3.39
CA ILE A 286 18.36 -7.40 3.83
C ILE A 286 19.59 -7.20 4.72
N GLU A 287 20.42 -6.27 4.32
CA GLU A 287 21.59 -5.83 5.08
C GLU A 287 21.29 -4.51 5.78
N GLY A 288 22.13 -4.07 6.70
CA GLY A 288 21.99 -2.77 7.36
C GLY A 288 21.22 -2.79 8.67
N ILE A 289 20.54 -3.85 9.06
CA ILE A 289 19.81 -3.96 10.34
C ILE A 289 20.76 -4.54 11.40
N SER A 290 20.80 -3.92 12.59
CA SER A 290 21.60 -4.39 13.72
C SER A 290 20.77 -5.12 14.77
N ASP A 291 19.56 -4.63 15.09
CA ASP A 291 18.67 -5.21 16.10
C ASP A 291 17.20 -4.86 15.80
N ILE A 292 16.28 -5.63 16.37
CA ILE A 292 14.84 -5.41 16.26
C ILE A 292 14.25 -5.53 17.65
N ARG A 293 13.58 -4.48 18.14
CA ARG A 293 12.96 -4.44 19.47
C ARG A 293 11.51 -4.04 19.38
N ASP A 294 10.67 -4.70 20.15
CA ASP A 294 9.29 -4.32 20.36
C ASP A 294 9.20 -3.49 21.64
N GLU A 295 8.90 -2.23 21.50
CA GLU A 295 8.69 -1.26 22.58
C GLU A 295 7.22 -0.83 22.68
N SER A 296 6.30 -1.61 22.06
CA SER A 296 4.87 -1.33 22.10
C SER A 296 4.33 -1.42 23.51
N ASP A 297 3.48 -0.47 23.88
CA ASP A 297 2.82 -0.42 25.18
C ASP A 297 1.33 -0.06 25.07
N LYS A 298 0.69 0.30 26.18
CA LYS A 298 -0.73 0.73 26.23
C LYS A 298 -1.01 2.03 25.46
N ASP A 299 0.00 2.84 25.21
CA ASP A 299 -0.13 4.14 24.54
C ASP A 299 -0.02 4.00 23.02
N GLY A 300 0.51 2.86 22.52
CA GLY A 300 0.56 2.58 21.08
C GLY A 300 1.58 1.52 20.64
N MET A 301 1.58 1.26 19.36
CA MET A 301 2.57 0.40 18.71
C MET A 301 3.88 1.15 18.53
N ARG A 302 4.99 0.49 18.87
CA ARG A 302 6.35 1.00 18.66
C ARG A 302 7.29 -0.17 18.40
N LEU A 303 7.49 -0.52 17.13
CA LEU A 303 8.47 -1.52 16.70
C LEU A 303 9.71 -0.79 16.20
N VAL A 304 10.83 -0.95 16.89
CA VAL A 304 12.09 -0.26 16.61
C VAL A 304 13.04 -1.20 15.86
N ILE A 305 13.45 -0.78 14.66
CA ILE A 305 14.41 -1.49 13.80
C ILE A 305 15.71 -0.65 13.79
N GLU A 306 16.71 -1.07 14.57
CA GLU A 306 17.98 -0.37 14.67
C GLU A 306 18.86 -0.64 13.44
N LEU A 307 19.45 0.41 12.88
CA LEU A 307 20.33 0.31 11.73
C LEU A 307 21.80 0.24 12.14
N LYS A 308 22.63 -0.35 11.30
CA LYS A 308 24.09 -0.28 11.44
C LYS A 308 24.58 1.13 11.11
N ARG A 309 25.75 1.48 11.61
CA ARG A 309 26.34 2.79 11.36
C ARG A 309 26.63 3.00 9.87
N GLY A 310 26.20 4.14 9.33
CA GLY A 310 26.44 4.55 7.93
C GLY A 310 25.45 3.98 6.91
N GLU A 311 24.41 3.28 7.36
CA GLU A 311 23.33 2.82 6.47
C GLU A 311 22.35 3.96 6.17
N VAL A 312 21.75 3.91 5.00
CA VAL A 312 20.71 4.87 4.56
C VAL A 312 19.33 4.30 4.92
N PRO A 313 18.59 4.93 5.86
CA PRO A 313 17.33 4.38 6.36
C PRO A 313 16.29 4.15 5.28
N GLU A 314 16.19 5.05 4.29
CA GLU A 314 15.23 4.98 3.20
C GLU A 314 15.43 3.73 2.33
N VAL A 315 16.69 3.37 2.05
CA VAL A 315 17.04 2.17 1.25
C VAL A 315 16.66 0.90 2.02
N VAL A 316 16.97 0.85 3.31
CA VAL A 316 16.59 -0.29 4.16
C VAL A 316 15.07 -0.40 4.26
N LEU A 317 14.36 0.73 4.44
CA LEU A 317 12.90 0.77 4.49
C LEU A 317 12.27 0.29 3.18
N ASN A 318 12.79 0.72 2.03
CA ASN A 318 12.33 0.27 0.72
C ASN A 318 12.52 -1.25 0.53
N ASN A 319 13.66 -1.78 0.98
CA ASN A 319 13.90 -3.22 0.99
C ASN A 319 12.93 -3.98 1.92
N LEU A 320 12.59 -3.42 3.07
CA LEU A 320 11.58 -3.96 3.98
C LEU A 320 10.19 -3.96 3.34
N TYR A 321 9.77 -2.87 2.68
CA TYR A 321 8.50 -2.81 1.95
C TYR A 321 8.41 -3.86 0.83
N LYS A 322 9.50 -4.11 0.11
CA LYS A 322 9.52 -5.09 -0.99
C LYS A 322 9.48 -6.54 -0.52
N ASN A 323 10.11 -6.86 0.62
CA ASN A 323 10.36 -8.23 1.02
C ASN A 323 9.56 -8.70 2.24
N THR A 324 8.80 -7.80 2.90
CA THR A 324 8.02 -8.09 4.11
C THR A 324 6.60 -7.55 4.01
N GLN A 325 5.77 -7.89 4.99
CA GLN A 325 4.41 -7.39 5.14
C GLN A 325 4.32 -5.95 5.71
N LEU A 326 5.43 -5.21 5.81
CA LEU A 326 5.37 -3.75 6.02
C LEU A 326 4.70 -3.03 4.85
N GLN A 327 4.68 -3.65 3.67
CA GLN A 327 3.76 -3.31 2.60
C GLN A 327 2.96 -4.56 2.23
N ASP A 328 1.63 -4.46 2.25
CA ASP A 328 0.73 -5.54 1.87
C ASP A 328 -0.40 -5.02 0.98
N THR A 329 -1.09 -5.92 0.31
CA THR A 329 -2.17 -5.58 -0.62
C THR A 329 -3.49 -6.16 -0.15
N PHE A 330 -4.46 -5.29 0.16
CA PHE A 330 -5.83 -5.69 0.42
C PHE A 330 -6.58 -5.83 -0.92
N GLY A 331 -6.94 -7.06 -1.28
CA GLY A 331 -7.73 -7.34 -2.48
C GLY A 331 -9.21 -7.07 -2.22
N MET A 332 -9.75 -5.95 -2.73
CA MET A 332 -11.17 -5.65 -2.63
C MET A 332 -11.99 -6.60 -3.49
N ASN A 333 -13.05 -7.15 -2.91
CA ASN A 333 -14.07 -7.93 -3.60
C ASN A 333 -15.43 -7.66 -2.92
N LEU A 334 -16.19 -6.73 -3.45
CA LEU A 334 -17.42 -6.20 -2.85
C LEU A 334 -18.61 -7.12 -3.16
N VAL A 335 -18.53 -8.36 -2.70
CA VAL A 335 -19.61 -9.35 -2.86
C VAL A 335 -20.45 -9.40 -1.60
N ALA A 336 -21.78 -9.20 -1.74
CA ALA A 336 -22.75 -9.30 -0.67
C ALA A 336 -24.03 -9.97 -1.15
N LEU A 337 -24.88 -10.38 -0.21
CA LEU A 337 -26.21 -10.93 -0.53
C LEU A 337 -27.20 -9.78 -0.77
N VAL A 338 -27.86 -9.83 -1.91
CA VAL A 338 -29.00 -8.99 -2.27
C VAL A 338 -30.18 -9.93 -2.49
N ASP A 339 -31.21 -9.85 -1.66
CA ASP A 339 -32.37 -10.72 -1.67
C ASP A 339 -32.01 -12.22 -1.72
N GLY A 340 -31.02 -12.61 -0.89
CA GLY A 340 -30.53 -13.99 -0.78
C GLY A 340 -29.64 -14.45 -1.95
N GLN A 341 -29.30 -13.58 -2.89
CA GLN A 341 -28.42 -13.88 -4.02
C GLN A 341 -27.07 -13.15 -3.91
N PRO A 342 -25.92 -13.83 -4.10
CA PRO A 342 -24.64 -13.17 -4.09
C PRO A 342 -24.47 -12.29 -5.32
N ARG A 343 -24.12 -11.03 -5.12
CA ARG A 343 -23.87 -10.05 -6.19
C ARG A 343 -22.58 -9.30 -5.94
N LEU A 344 -21.83 -9.02 -7.00
CA LEU A 344 -20.72 -8.09 -6.99
C LEU A 344 -21.29 -6.67 -7.11
N LEU A 345 -21.00 -5.82 -6.15
CA LEU A 345 -21.58 -4.47 -6.03
C LEU A 345 -20.50 -3.41 -6.19
N ASN A 346 -20.90 -2.22 -6.64
CA ASN A 346 -20.09 -1.01 -6.57
C ASN A 346 -20.45 -0.18 -5.32
N LEU A 347 -19.69 0.87 -5.04
CA LEU A 347 -19.89 1.71 -3.85
C LEU A 347 -21.32 2.31 -3.81
N LYS A 348 -21.78 2.86 -4.93
CA LYS A 348 -23.14 3.46 -5.03
C LYS A 348 -24.22 2.45 -4.72
N GLN A 349 -24.17 1.26 -5.31
CA GLN A 349 -25.14 0.20 -5.09
C GLN A 349 -25.21 -0.23 -3.61
N MET A 350 -24.05 -0.30 -2.92
CA MET A 350 -24.03 -0.63 -1.49
C MET A 350 -24.77 0.43 -0.65
N VAL A 351 -24.54 1.72 -0.96
CA VAL A 351 -25.24 2.83 -0.30
C VAL A 351 -26.74 2.81 -0.63
N GLU A 352 -27.11 2.58 -1.88
CA GLU A 352 -28.52 2.53 -2.32
C GLU A 352 -29.30 1.41 -1.64
N TYR A 353 -28.77 0.20 -1.57
CA TYR A 353 -29.43 -0.92 -0.87
C TYR A 353 -29.60 -0.67 0.62
N PHE A 354 -28.60 -0.05 1.26
CA PHE A 354 -28.74 0.38 2.66
C PHE A 354 -29.86 1.42 2.82
N LEU A 355 -29.91 2.46 1.99
CA LEU A 355 -30.92 3.51 2.06
C LEU A 355 -32.31 2.96 1.74
N GLN A 356 -32.43 2.02 0.80
CA GLN A 356 -33.67 1.32 0.49
C GLN A 356 -34.17 0.54 1.70
N HIS A 357 -33.28 -0.21 2.38
CA HIS A 357 -33.61 -0.91 3.62
C HIS A 357 -34.08 0.07 4.71
N ARG A 358 -33.39 1.20 4.89
CA ARG A 358 -33.83 2.24 5.83
C ARG A 358 -35.24 2.77 5.52
N ARG A 359 -35.58 3.00 4.25
CA ARG A 359 -36.92 3.40 3.84
C ARG A 359 -37.97 2.37 4.28
N GLU A 360 -37.69 1.11 4.04
CA GLU A 360 -38.59 0.02 4.45
C GLU A 360 -38.77 -0.05 5.97
N VAL A 361 -37.68 0.01 6.72
CA VAL A 361 -37.68 -0.02 8.19
C VAL A 361 -38.48 1.16 8.77
N VAL A 362 -38.24 2.39 8.29
CA VAL A 362 -38.96 3.58 8.76
C VAL A 362 -40.46 3.48 8.41
N THR A 363 -40.79 2.98 7.21
CA THR A 363 -42.18 2.78 6.82
C THR A 363 -42.89 1.76 7.70
N ARG A 364 -42.28 0.59 7.93
CA ARG A 364 -42.85 -0.48 8.80
C ARG A 364 -42.97 -0.02 10.25
N ARG A 365 -41.98 0.68 10.78
CA ARG A 365 -42.02 1.31 12.10
C ARG A 365 -43.20 2.29 12.22
N THR A 366 -43.38 3.15 11.22
CA THR A 366 -44.47 4.14 11.20
C THR A 366 -45.82 3.46 11.15
N VAL A 367 -45.98 2.38 10.38
CA VAL A 367 -47.21 1.58 10.33
C VAL A 367 -47.49 0.93 11.68
N PHE A 368 -46.47 0.34 12.33
CA PHE A 368 -46.62 -0.23 13.66
C PHE A 368 -47.05 0.82 14.70
N GLN A 369 -46.37 1.97 14.71
CA GLN A 369 -46.69 3.08 15.61
C GLN A 369 -48.09 3.63 15.37
N LEU A 370 -48.50 3.75 14.08
CA LEU A 370 -49.84 4.15 13.71
C LEU A 370 -50.91 3.17 14.23
N ARG A 371 -50.67 1.85 14.07
CA ARG A 371 -51.55 0.83 14.61
C ARG A 371 -51.66 0.96 16.14
N LYS A 372 -50.53 1.10 16.83
CA LYS A 372 -50.56 1.27 18.30
C LYS A 372 -51.19 2.58 18.77
N ALA A 373 -51.00 3.67 18.02
CA ALA A 373 -51.65 4.93 18.34
C ALA A 373 -53.16 4.85 18.11
N ARG A 374 -53.66 4.19 17.06
CA ARG A 374 -55.09 3.96 16.81
C ARG A 374 -55.72 3.06 17.87
N GLU A 375 -55.02 1.95 18.24
CA GLU A 375 -55.47 1.10 19.38
C GLU A 375 -55.62 1.90 20.67
N ARG A 376 -54.62 2.77 20.98
CA ARG A 376 -54.69 3.63 22.17
C ARG A 376 -55.78 4.70 22.09
N GLY A 377 -55.92 5.36 20.95
CA GLY A 377 -56.98 6.33 20.69
C GLY A 377 -58.37 5.71 20.90
N HIS A 378 -58.57 4.52 20.37
CA HIS A 378 -59.81 3.76 20.52
C HIS A 378 -60.16 3.45 22.01
N VAL A 379 -59.13 3.03 22.79
CA VAL A 379 -59.32 2.82 24.22
C VAL A 379 -59.70 4.13 24.96
N LEU A 380 -59.04 5.25 24.61
CA LEU A 380 -59.33 6.55 25.22
C LEU A 380 -60.73 7.07 24.88
N GLU A 381 -61.24 6.81 23.68
CA GLU A 381 -62.64 7.09 23.31
C GLU A 381 -63.60 6.36 24.22
N GLY A 382 -63.40 5.05 24.42
CA GLY A 382 -64.23 4.24 25.32
C GLY A 382 -64.20 4.74 26.78
N LEU A 383 -63.02 5.13 27.24
CA LEU A 383 -62.88 5.71 28.59
C LEU A 383 -63.60 7.06 28.69
N ALA A 384 -63.57 7.91 27.68
CA ALA A 384 -64.31 9.18 27.65
C ALA A 384 -65.85 8.97 27.68
N VAL A 385 -66.34 7.97 26.91
CA VAL A 385 -67.76 7.57 26.97
C VAL A 385 -68.17 7.09 28.34
N ALA A 386 -67.34 6.27 28.99
CA ALA A 386 -67.58 5.76 30.37
C ALA A 386 -67.61 6.89 31.40
N LEU A 387 -66.73 7.88 31.27
CA LEU A 387 -66.69 9.03 32.20
C LEU A 387 -67.92 9.97 32.01
N ALA A 388 -68.38 10.14 30.75
CA ALA A 388 -69.55 10.93 30.46
C ALA A 388 -70.83 10.27 30.98
N ASN A 389 -70.90 8.95 31.13
CA ASN A 389 -72.07 8.17 31.58
C ASN A 389 -71.75 7.35 32.84
N ILE A 390 -71.01 7.89 33.79
CA ILE A 390 -70.39 7.13 34.87
C ILE A 390 -71.41 6.46 35.80
N ASP A 391 -72.50 7.11 36.11
CA ASP A 391 -73.51 6.56 37.02
C ASP A 391 -74.19 5.33 36.47
N GLU A 392 -74.50 5.35 35.14
CA GLU A 392 -75.09 4.19 34.47
C GLU A 392 -74.09 3.04 34.33
N PHE A 393 -72.84 3.30 34.07
CA PHE A 393 -71.79 2.27 34.04
C PHE A 393 -71.64 1.60 35.38
N ILE A 394 -71.60 2.36 36.47
CA ILE A 394 -71.50 1.83 37.82
C ILE A 394 -72.75 1.00 38.19
N ALA A 395 -73.92 1.43 37.76
CA ALA A 395 -75.17 0.69 38.04
C ALA A 395 -75.15 -0.67 37.31
N ILE A 396 -74.71 -0.74 36.02
CA ILE A 396 -74.63 -1.97 35.27
C ILE A 396 -73.55 -2.90 35.84
N ILE A 397 -72.38 -2.41 36.21
CA ILE A 397 -71.32 -3.19 36.79
C ILE A 397 -71.72 -3.80 38.13
N LYS A 398 -72.46 -3.04 38.93
CA LYS A 398 -72.99 -3.55 40.21
C LYS A 398 -74.15 -4.56 40.09
N ALA A 399 -74.97 -4.46 39.02
CA ALA A 399 -76.05 -5.34 38.74
C ALA A 399 -75.61 -6.67 38.09
N ALA A 400 -74.52 -6.67 37.38
CA ALA A 400 -74.01 -7.86 36.68
C ALA A 400 -73.44 -8.91 37.64
N PRO A 401 -73.80 -10.19 37.48
CA PRO A 401 -73.34 -11.26 38.36
C PRO A 401 -71.85 -11.66 38.11
N THR A 402 -71.33 -11.40 36.96
CA THR A 402 -69.95 -11.69 36.61
C THR A 402 -69.37 -10.66 35.65
N PRO A 403 -68.02 -10.42 35.65
CA PRO A 403 -67.40 -9.47 34.72
C PRO A 403 -67.68 -9.72 33.22
N PRO A 404 -67.77 -10.97 32.70
CA PRO A 404 -68.16 -11.23 31.32
C PRO A 404 -69.57 -10.78 30.99
N VAL A 405 -70.52 -10.91 31.91
CA VAL A 405 -71.91 -10.43 31.73
C VAL A 405 -71.96 -8.91 31.73
N ALA A 406 -71.27 -8.24 32.66
CA ALA A 406 -71.13 -6.80 32.65
C ALA A 406 -70.56 -6.29 31.31
N ARG A 407 -69.55 -6.95 30.77
CA ARG A 407 -68.93 -6.62 29.50
C ARG A 407 -69.96 -6.71 28.31
N GLN A 408 -70.71 -7.80 28.26
CA GLN A 408 -71.76 -7.99 27.23
C GLN A 408 -72.85 -6.93 27.33
N GLU A 409 -73.28 -6.55 28.53
CA GLU A 409 -74.32 -5.52 28.73
C GLU A 409 -73.82 -4.14 28.34
N LEU A 410 -72.55 -3.82 28.63
CA LEU A 410 -71.93 -2.55 28.22
C LEU A 410 -71.81 -2.44 26.68
N MET A 411 -71.50 -3.54 26.01
CA MET A 411 -71.40 -3.58 24.55
C MET A 411 -72.78 -3.57 23.85
N ALA A 412 -73.84 -4.14 24.46
CA ALA A 412 -75.18 -4.22 23.90
C ALA A 412 -75.88 -2.87 23.87
N ARG A 413 -75.47 -1.89 24.66
CA ARG A 413 -76.09 -0.57 24.73
C ARG A 413 -75.43 0.45 23.83
N SER A 414 -76.20 1.46 23.42
CA SER A 414 -75.72 2.66 22.74
C SER A 414 -75.61 3.79 23.77
N TRP A 415 -74.48 4.48 23.77
CA TRP A 415 -74.12 5.47 24.78
C TRP A 415 -74.13 6.88 24.20
N ASP A 416 -74.59 7.86 25.00
CA ASP A 416 -74.42 9.26 24.58
C ASP A 416 -72.96 9.68 24.76
N SER A 417 -72.44 10.36 23.73
CA SER A 417 -70.99 10.67 23.61
C SER A 417 -70.78 12.10 23.08
N SER A 418 -71.49 13.06 23.65
CA SER A 418 -71.33 14.48 23.24
C SER A 418 -69.87 14.90 23.35
N LEU A 419 -69.14 14.47 24.38
CA LEU A 419 -67.71 14.72 24.58
C LEU A 419 -66.87 14.08 23.49
N VAL A 420 -67.10 12.78 23.15
CA VAL A 420 -66.38 12.10 22.08
C VAL A 420 -66.69 12.67 20.72
N ARG A 421 -67.92 13.09 20.47
CA ARG A 421 -68.33 13.79 19.26
C ARG A 421 -67.56 15.09 19.08
N GLU A 422 -67.47 15.92 20.10
CA GLU A 422 -66.68 17.14 20.09
C GLU A 422 -65.16 16.87 19.87
N MET A 423 -64.62 15.83 20.48
CA MET A 423 -63.25 15.38 20.31
C MET A 423 -62.96 14.96 18.86
N LEU A 424 -63.87 14.15 18.25
CA LEU A 424 -63.71 13.66 16.86
C LEU A 424 -63.92 14.77 15.85
N THR A 425 -64.93 15.68 16.02
CA THR A 425 -65.17 16.81 15.13
C THR A 425 -63.98 17.78 15.06
N ARG A 426 -63.28 17.98 16.18
CA ARG A 426 -62.05 18.79 16.21
C ARG A 426 -60.89 18.12 15.49
N ALA A 427 -60.89 16.78 15.40
CA ALA A 427 -59.85 16.02 14.68
C ALA A 427 -60.13 15.93 13.16
N GLU A 428 -61.35 16.19 12.72
CA GLU A 428 -61.77 16.07 11.28
C GLU A 428 -61.11 17.12 10.36
N GLY A 429 -60.48 18.19 10.90
CA GLY A 429 -60.20 19.42 10.15
C GLY A 429 -59.30 19.31 8.95
N ASP A 430 -58.32 18.39 8.85
CA ASP A 430 -57.32 18.40 7.78
C ASP A 430 -56.77 17.01 7.33
N THR A 431 -57.39 15.90 7.78
CA THR A 431 -56.80 14.58 7.49
C THR A 431 -57.50 13.87 6.33
N PRO A 432 -56.79 13.42 5.28
CA PRO A 432 -57.36 12.59 4.22
C PRO A 432 -57.94 11.29 4.80
N GLY A 433 -59.24 11.06 4.59
CA GLY A 433 -59.96 9.88 5.09
C GLY A 433 -60.88 10.14 6.30
N GLY A 434 -60.89 11.35 6.86
CA GLY A 434 -61.78 11.75 7.95
C GLY A 434 -61.62 10.87 9.22
N ILE A 435 -62.69 10.74 10.01
CA ILE A 435 -62.70 9.93 11.23
C ILE A 435 -62.29 8.48 11.04
N ALA A 436 -62.50 7.90 9.86
CA ALA A 436 -62.12 6.51 9.59
C ALA A 436 -60.60 6.30 9.61
N ALA A 437 -59.81 7.32 9.29
CA ALA A 437 -58.36 7.24 9.30
C ALA A 437 -57.76 7.09 10.72
N TYR A 438 -58.49 7.45 11.74
CA TYR A 438 -58.11 7.41 13.14
C TYR A 438 -58.56 6.13 13.86
N ARG A 439 -59.30 5.24 13.18
CA ARG A 439 -59.80 4.00 13.79
C ARG A 439 -58.83 2.83 13.54
N PRO A 440 -58.78 1.83 14.47
CA PRO A 440 -58.13 0.57 14.18
C PRO A 440 -58.69 -0.08 12.89
N ASP A 441 -57.77 -0.66 12.09
CA ASP A 441 -58.12 -1.22 10.79
C ASP A 441 -59.02 -2.47 10.88
N ASP A 442 -59.01 -3.19 11.99
CA ASP A 442 -59.75 -4.41 12.29
C ASP A 442 -61.07 -4.14 13.04
N LEU A 443 -61.41 -2.86 13.35
CA LEU A 443 -62.62 -2.48 14.05
C LEU A 443 -63.85 -2.62 13.16
N LEU A 444 -64.78 -3.49 13.55
CA LEU A 444 -66.05 -3.66 12.84
C LEU A 444 -66.88 -2.38 12.79
N PRO A 445 -67.55 -2.07 11.65
CA PRO A 445 -68.35 -0.87 11.51
C PRO A 445 -69.48 -0.70 12.52
N SER A 446 -69.88 -1.81 13.20
CA SER A 446 -70.88 -1.83 14.26
C SER A 446 -70.45 -1.19 15.57
N TYR A 447 -69.16 -0.92 15.74
CA TYR A 447 -68.59 -0.31 16.97
C TYR A 447 -68.13 1.12 16.72
N GLY A 448 -67.91 1.90 17.78
CA GLY A 448 -67.59 3.29 17.74
C GLY A 448 -68.76 4.22 17.50
N MET A 449 -68.50 5.44 17.03
CA MET A 449 -69.54 6.42 16.71
C MET A 449 -70.43 5.92 15.58
N GLN A 450 -71.75 5.85 15.78
CA GLN A 450 -72.73 5.43 14.81
C GLN A 450 -73.34 6.63 14.08
N GLN A 451 -74.13 6.36 12.99
CA GLN A 451 -74.76 7.43 12.20
C GLN A 451 -75.86 8.18 12.98
N ASP A 452 -76.49 7.55 14.02
CA ASP A 452 -77.47 8.14 14.97
C ASP A 452 -76.83 9.06 16.03
N GLY A 453 -75.45 9.20 15.99
CA GLY A 453 -74.76 10.04 16.91
C GLY A 453 -74.52 9.38 18.31
N LEU A 454 -74.87 8.10 18.45
CA LEU A 454 -74.59 7.30 19.63
C LEU A 454 -73.31 6.49 19.49
N TYR A 455 -72.67 6.13 20.59
CA TYR A 455 -71.42 5.38 20.61
C TYR A 455 -71.65 3.93 21.07
N ARG A 456 -71.15 2.96 20.30
CA ARG A 456 -71.14 1.54 20.69
C ARG A 456 -69.74 1.08 21.05
N LEU A 457 -69.62 0.53 22.25
CA LEU A 457 -68.35 0.05 22.75
C LEU A 457 -67.93 -1.26 22.13
N SER A 458 -66.66 -1.36 21.80
CA SER A 458 -66.00 -2.63 21.41
C SER A 458 -65.69 -3.47 22.64
N ASP A 459 -65.33 -4.76 22.39
CA ASP A 459 -64.92 -5.68 23.44
C ASP A 459 -63.67 -5.19 24.18
N THR A 460 -62.69 -4.67 23.50
CA THR A 460 -61.46 -4.09 24.07
C THR A 460 -61.74 -2.89 24.97
N GLN A 461 -62.64 -1.96 24.54
CA GLN A 461 -63.05 -0.82 25.31
C GLN A 461 -63.80 -1.22 26.59
N ALA A 462 -64.75 -2.14 26.47
CA ALA A 462 -65.50 -2.66 27.62
C ALA A 462 -64.60 -3.34 28.64
N GLN A 463 -63.60 -4.09 28.18
CA GLN A 463 -62.61 -4.73 29.06
C GLN A 463 -61.73 -3.70 29.81
N GLU A 464 -61.29 -2.65 29.09
CA GLU A 464 -60.45 -1.59 29.70
C GLU A 464 -61.25 -0.73 30.69
N ILE A 465 -62.53 -0.50 30.43
CA ILE A 465 -63.43 0.18 31.36
C ILE A 465 -63.60 -0.64 32.62
N LEU A 466 -63.79 -1.96 32.53
CA LEU A 466 -63.89 -2.87 33.71
C LEU A 466 -62.59 -2.94 34.50
N ASN A 467 -61.44 -2.77 33.88
CA ASN A 467 -60.13 -2.73 34.52
C ASN A 467 -59.81 -1.36 35.13
N MET A 468 -60.65 -0.34 34.90
CA MET A 468 -60.39 1.02 35.36
C MET A 468 -60.44 1.13 36.88
N ARG A 469 -59.38 1.73 37.46
CA ARG A 469 -59.27 1.99 38.89
C ARG A 469 -60.19 3.16 39.27
N LEU A 470 -60.87 3.07 40.43
CA LEU A 470 -61.74 4.11 40.98
C LEU A 470 -61.10 5.52 41.06
N GLN A 471 -59.76 5.58 41.21
CA GLN A 471 -59.01 6.84 41.22
C GLN A 471 -59.09 7.62 39.89
N ARG A 472 -59.38 6.94 38.78
CA ARG A 472 -59.51 7.59 37.47
C ARG A 472 -60.89 8.25 37.22
N LEU A 473 -61.80 8.18 38.19
CA LEU A 473 -63.11 8.76 38.09
C LEU A 473 -63.18 10.25 38.54
N THR A 474 -62.03 10.84 38.92
CA THR A 474 -62.01 12.27 39.37
C THR A 474 -61.92 13.22 38.15
N GLY A 475 -62.47 14.46 38.31
CA GLY A 475 -62.46 15.46 37.23
C GLY A 475 -61.08 15.79 36.66
N LEU A 476 -60.04 15.77 37.53
CA LEU A 476 -58.66 15.97 37.09
C LEU A 476 -58.17 14.85 36.11
N GLU A 477 -58.68 13.62 36.27
CA GLU A 477 -58.33 12.51 35.40
C GLU A 477 -59.10 12.58 34.04
N GLN A 478 -60.32 13.17 34.04
CA GLN A 478 -61.05 13.46 32.80
C GLN A 478 -60.22 14.40 31.89
N ASP A 479 -59.71 15.49 32.45
CA ASP A 479 -58.86 16.44 31.73
C ASP A 479 -57.58 15.78 31.19
N LYS A 480 -56.99 14.85 31.98
CA LYS A 480 -55.83 14.07 31.48
C LYS A 480 -56.16 13.16 30.31
N ILE A 481 -57.32 12.44 30.36
CA ILE A 481 -57.74 11.56 29.28
C ILE A 481 -58.01 12.37 28.00
N VAL A 482 -58.66 13.53 28.11
CA VAL A 482 -58.84 14.43 26.99
C VAL A 482 -57.54 14.99 26.42
N GLY A 483 -56.61 15.33 27.33
CA GLY A 483 -55.25 15.76 26.95
C GLY A 483 -54.49 14.68 26.22
N GLU A 484 -54.44 13.46 26.77
CA GLU A 484 -53.79 12.28 26.13
C GLU A 484 -54.41 11.95 24.78
N TYR A 485 -55.75 12.00 24.67
CA TYR A 485 -56.42 11.78 23.39
C TYR A 485 -56.00 12.79 22.32
N LYS A 486 -55.91 14.07 22.64
CA LYS A 486 -55.44 15.11 21.70
C LYS A 486 -54.00 14.84 21.24
N GLU A 487 -53.09 14.42 22.14
CA GLU A 487 -51.72 14.06 21.79
C GLU A 487 -51.67 12.84 20.88
N VAL A 488 -52.46 11.81 21.19
CA VAL A 488 -52.57 10.60 20.35
C VAL A 488 -53.13 10.94 18.94
N MET A 489 -54.14 11.79 18.86
CA MET A 489 -54.73 12.23 17.58
C MET A 489 -53.73 13.03 16.76
N ALA A 490 -52.95 13.92 17.39
CA ALA A 490 -51.88 14.65 16.69
C ALA A 490 -50.78 13.69 16.18
N THR A 491 -50.44 12.68 16.99
CA THR A 491 -49.49 11.62 16.64
C THR A 491 -49.98 10.82 15.43
N ILE A 492 -51.27 10.40 15.39
CA ILE A 492 -51.86 9.68 14.28
C ILE A 492 -51.83 10.52 13.02
N ALA A 493 -52.18 11.81 13.09
CA ALA A 493 -52.16 12.73 11.97
C ALA A 493 -50.74 12.88 11.41
N ASP A 494 -49.71 13.01 12.28
CA ASP A 494 -48.32 13.09 11.87
C ASP A 494 -47.84 11.80 11.20
N LEU A 495 -48.15 10.63 11.78
CA LEU A 495 -47.77 9.32 11.22
C LEU A 495 -48.45 9.06 9.86
N LEU A 496 -49.71 9.48 9.67
CA LEU A 496 -50.39 9.42 8.39
C LEU A 496 -49.77 10.34 7.35
N ASP A 497 -49.34 11.54 7.76
CA ASP A 497 -48.64 12.47 6.89
C ASP A 497 -47.26 11.91 6.46
N ILE A 498 -46.55 11.26 7.38
CA ILE A 498 -45.26 10.57 7.07
C ILE A 498 -45.49 9.47 6.03
N LEU A 499 -46.52 8.65 6.15
CA LEU A 499 -46.82 7.56 5.22
C LEU A 499 -47.29 8.09 3.85
N ALA A 500 -47.99 9.24 3.83
CA ALA A 500 -48.48 9.85 2.61
C ALA A 500 -47.38 10.55 1.77
N LYS A 501 -46.30 10.97 2.40
CA LYS A 501 -45.24 11.81 1.78
C LYS A 501 -43.90 11.12 1.86
N PRO A 502 -43.40 10.50 0.76
CA PRO A 502 -42.06 9.83 0.77
C PRO A 502 -40.91 10.78 1.15
N GLU A 503 -41.06 12.09 0.90
CA GLU A 503 -40.07 13.09 1.26
C GLU A 503 -39.87 13.18 2.77
N ARG A 504 -40.93 12.99 3.57
CA ARG A 504 -40.84 12.97 5.03
C ARG A 504 -40.00 11.78 5.54
N ILE A 505 -40.17 10.61 4.93
CA ILE A 505 -39.35 9.42 5.23
C ILE A 505 -37.89 9.71 4.96
N THR A 506 -37.62 10.41 3.83
CA THR A 506 -36.25 10.83 3.47
C THR A 506 -35.63 11.76 4.52
N VAL A 507 -36.41 12.73 5.05
CA VAL A 507 -35.97 13.64 6.09
C VAL A 507 -35.67 12.87 7.39
N ILE A 508 -36.55 11.96 7.80
CA ILE A 508 -36.35 11.13 9.02
C ILE A 508 -35.09 10.30 8.93
N ILE A 509 -34.82 9.66 7.77
CA ILE A 509 -33.58 8.90 7.57
C ILE A 509 -32.37 9.83 7.67
N GLY A 510 -32.45 11.02 7.08
CA GLY A 510 -31.40 12.03 7.15
C GLY A 510 -31.10 12.47 8.59
N ASP A 511 -32.13 12.75 9.36
CA ASP A 511 -31.99 13.17 10.78
C ASP A 511 -31.42 12.05 11.65
N GLU A 512 -31.82 10.79 11.42
CA GLU A 512 -31.27 9.63 12.12
C GLU A 512 -29.78 9.44 11.81
N LEU A 513 -29.38 9.54 10.56
CA LEU A 513 -27.96 9.44 10.17
C LEU A 513 -27.14 10.59 10.74
N GLN A 514 -27.67 11.81 10.77
CA GLN A 514 -27.01 12.95 11.39
C GLN A 514 -26.86 12.78 12.91
N ALA A 515 -27.87 12.23 13.59
CA ALA A 515 -27.80 11.92 15.01
C ALA A 515 -26.69 10.92 15.31
N ILE A 516 -26.57 9.85 14.53
CA ILE A 516 -25.49 8.86 14.66
C ILE A 516 -24.12 9.52 14.45
N LYS A 517 -23.99 10.35 13.40
CA LYS A 517 -22.77 11.10 13.14
C LYS A 517 -22.39 11.99 14.34
N ALA A 518 -23.35 12.73 14.88
CA ALA A 518 -23.12 13.62 16.03
C ALA A 518 -22.74 12.87 17.31
N GLU A 519 -23.25 11.67 17.50
CA GLU A 519 -22.99 10.87 18.70
C GLU A 519 -21.67 10.10 18.65
N PHE A 520 -21.37 9.45 17.53
CA PHE A 520 -20.25 8.50 17.38
C PHE A 520 -19.07 9.07 16.61
N SER A 521 -19.27 10.08 15.75
CA SER A 521 -18.26 10.61 14.83
C SER A 521 -18.01 12.10 15.06
N THR A 522 -17.48 12.46 16.22
CA THR A 522 -17.01 13.83 16.46
C THR A 522 -15.52 13.93 16.14
N ALA A 523 -15.07 15.10 15.68
CA ALA A 523 -13.67 15.37 15.32
C ALA A 523 -12.63 14.98 16.40
N ALA A 524 -13.05 14.88 17.66
CA ALA A 524 -12.21 14.42 18.77
C ALA A 524 -12.26 12.91 19.01
N LYS A 525 -13.28 12.19 18.51
CA LYS A 525 -13.52 10.78 18.82
C LYS A 525 -13.32 9.83 17.64
N ASP A 526 -13.45 10.31 16.43
CA ASP A 526 -13.43 9.48 15.21
C ASP A 526 -12.55 10.09 14.12
N VAL A 527 -11.27 10.28 14.45
CA VAL A 527 -10.26 10.68 13.48
C VAL A 527 -9.99 9.50 12.53
N ARG A 528 -9.85 9.78 11.23
CA ARG A 528 -9.38 8.81 10.25
C ARG A 528 -8.05 8.21 10.73
N ARG A 529 -7.96 6.89 10.79
CA ARG A 529 -6.76 6.17 11.24
C ARG A 529 -5.77 5.92 10.11
N SER A 530 -6.28 5.62 8.90
CA SER A 530 -5.45 5.38 7.72
C SER A 530 -5.15 6.69 6.99
N GLU A 531 -3.87 7.01 6.81
CA GLU A 531 -3.42 8.13 5.99
C GLU A 531 -3.50 7.77 4.50
N VAL A 532 -3.64 8.76 3.62
CA VAL A 532 -3.73 8.55 2.18
C VAL A 532 -2.61 9.28 1.48
N GLU A 533 -1.76 8.54 0.78
CA GLU A 533 -0.69 9.07 -0.05
C GLU A 533 -1.10 9.02 -1.53
N LEU A 534 -1.21 10.20 -2.15
CA LEU A 534 -1.73 10.32 -3.53
C LEU A 534 -0.72 9.92 -4.60
N ASN A 535 0.57 10.19 -4.35
CA ASN A 535 1.66 9.99 -5.31
C ASN A 535 2.33 8.64 -5.07
N ALA A 536 1.72 7.58 -5.58
CA ALA A 536 2.33 6.25 -5.55
C ALA A 536 3.31 6.12 -6.73
N THR A 537 4.60 6.11 -6.43
CA THR A 537 5.64 5.63 -7.35
C THR A 537 5.93 4.16 -7.07
N GLU A 538 5.97 3.33 -8.12
CA GLU A 538 6.47 1.96 -7.95
C GLU A 538 7.95 2.02 -7.53
N LEU A 539 8.33 1.20 -6.53
CA LEU A 539 9.73 1.06 -6.13
C LEU A 539 10.55 0.49 -7.28
N ASP A 540 11.48 1.29 -7.80
CA ASP A 540 12.44 0.84 -8.80
C ASP A 540 13.54 0.01 -8.13
N THR A 541 14.30 -0.75 -8.93
CA THR A 541 15.42 -1.55 -8.40
C THR A 541 16.51 -0.65 -7.81
N GLU A 542 16.63 0.56 -8.31
CA GLU A 542 17.59 1.56 -7.84
C GLU A 542 17.29 2.07 -6.43
N ASP A 543 16.00 2.19 -6.07
CA ASP A 543 15.56 2.60 -4.72
C ASP A 543 15.94 1.59 -3.62
N LEU A 544 16.36 0.40 -4.01
CA LEU A 544 16.74 -0.70 -3.12
C LEU A 544 18.25 -0.81 -2.92
N ILE A 545 19.03 0.03 -3.59
CA ILE A 545 20.49 -0.05 -3.63
C ILE A 545 21.06 1.18 -2.92
N THR A 546 21.90 0.95 -1.93
CA THR A 546 22.57 2.05 -1.22
C THR A 546 23.53 2.77 -2.16
N PRO A 547 23.45 4.11 -2.29
CA PRO A 547 24.45 4.90 -2.98
C PRO A 547 25.82 4.72 -2.33
N THR A 548 26.74 4.07 -3.04
CA THR A 548 28.11 3.77 -2.56
C THR A 548 29.10 4.00 -3.68
N ASP A 549 30.23 4.62 -3.36
CA ASP A 549 31.31 4.78 -4.32
C ASP A 549 32.03 3.46 -4.53
N MET A 550 32.11 3.07 -5.79
CA MET A 550 32.66 1.80 -6.25
C MET A 550 33.91 2.06 -7.12
N VAL A 551 34.92 1.22 -6.95
CA VAL A 551 36.03 1.13 -7.90
C VAL A 551 35.66 0.11 -8.96
N VAL A 552 35.48 0.58 -10.19
CA VAL A 552 35.19 -0.26 -11.34
C VAL A 552 36.48 -0.51 -12.11
N THR A 553 36.80 -1.76 -12.38
CA THR A 553 37.98 -2.17 -13.15
C THR A 553 37.55 -2.93 -14.40
N LEU A 554 38.14 -2.55 -15.55
CA LEU A 554 38.04 -3.24 -16.82
C LEU A 554 39.42 -3.75 -17.25
N SER A 555 39.55 -5.05 -17.48
CA SER A 555 40.80 -5.62 -17.98
C SER A 555 40.86 -5.58 -19.50
N HIS A 556 42.09 -5.67 -20.06
CA HIS A 556 42.34 -5.76 -21.50
C HIS A 556 41.64 -6.98 -22.12
N GLY A 557 41.52 -8.08 -21.39
CA GLY A 557 40.75 -9.26 -21.78
C GLY A 557 39.23 -9.07 -21.76
N GLY A 558 38.74 -7.86 -21.45
CA GLY A 558 37.32 -7.52 -21.42
C GLY A 558 36.59 -8.02 -20.20
N TYR A 559 37.26 -8.26 -19.06
CA TYR A 559 36.61 -8.61 -17.77
C TYR A 559 36.36 -7.36 -16.97
N ILE A 560 35.13 -7.22 -16.51
CA ILE A 560 34.69 -6.09 -15.67
C ILE A 560 34.29 -6.59 -14.28
N LYS A 561 34.61 -5.81 -13.25
CA LYS A 561 34.13 -5.98 -11.87
C LYS A 561 34.06 -4.65 -11.14
N SER A 562 33.30 -4.63 -10.06
CA SER A 562 33.22 -3.50 -9.13
C SER A 562 33.59 -3.94 -7.70
N GLN A 563 34.10 -3.02 -6.89
CA GLN A 563 34.43 -3.21 -5.49
C GLN A 563 34.15 -1.92 -4.73
N PRO A 564 33.67 -1.99 -3.47
CA PRO A 564 33.50 -0.79 -2.65
C PRO A 564 34.84 -0.06 -2.46
N LEU A 565 34.83 1.27 -2.57
CA LEU A 565 36.02 2.11 -2.37
C LEU A 565 36.64 1.91 -0.98
N SER A 566 35.82 1.60 0.03
CA SER A 566 36.26 1.30 1.40
C SER A 566 37.22 0.12 1.51
N GLU A 567 37.21 -0.83 0.57
CA GLU A 567 38.15 -1.95 0.51
C GLU A 567 39.55 -1.56 0.00
N TYR A 568 39.64 -0.37 -0.62
CA TYR A 568 40.90 0.23 -1.13
C TYR A 568 41.59 1.15 -0.12
N ARG A 569 41.39 0.99 1.19
CA ARG A 569 42.02 1.82 2.22
C ARG A 569 43.55 1.90 2.08
N ALA A 570 44.04 3.13 2.15
CA ALA A 570 45.45 3.44 2.09
C ALA A 570 46.26 2.68 3.15
N GLN A 571 47.38 2.06 2.77
CA GLN A 571 48.36 1.50 3.71
C GLN A 571 49.35 2.60 4.12
N LYS A 572 49.75 2.60 5.41
CA LYS A 572 50.80 3.50 5.92
C LYS A 572 52.11 3.29 5.13
N ARG A 573 52.89 4.36 4.95
CA ARG A 573 54.23 4.32 4.29
C ARG A 573 55.06 3.11 4.74
N GLY A 574 55.54 2.29 3.78
CA GLY A 574 56.38 1.09 4.02
C GLY A 574 55.67 -0.24 3.87
N GLY A 575 54.36 -0.26 3.52
CA GLY A 575 53.65 -1.49 3.20
C GLY A 575 53.95 -1.98 1.78
N ARG A 576 53.99 -3.31 1.54
CA ARG A 576 53.99 -3.89 0.18
C ARG A 576 52.62 -3.60 -0.46
N GLY A 577 52.59 -2.97 -1.64
CA GLY A 577 51.36 -2.71 -2.39
C GLY A 577 50.52 -3.98 -2.55
N LYS A 578 49.18 -3.83 -2.52
CA LYS A 578 48.25 -4.94 -2.73
C LYS A 578 47.85 -4.99 -4.21
N GLN A 579 47.92 -6.15 -4.82
CA GLN A 579 47.43 -6.37 -6.19
C GLN A 579 45.92 -6.15 -6.26
N ALA A 580 45.42 -5.36 -7.24
CA ALA A 580 44.01 -5.04 -7.41
C ALA A 580 43.19 -6.24 -7.95
N THR A 581 43.86 -7.17 -8.63
CA THR A 581 43.19 -8.35 -9.25
C THR A 581 44.19 -9.49 -9.42
N ALA A 582 43.78 -10.76 -9.16
CA ALA A 582 44.51 -11.93 -9.60
C ALA A 582 44.25 -12.13 -11.12
N MET A 583 45.24 -11.94 -11.92
CA MET A 583 45.16 -12.07 -13.38
C MET A 583 45.88 -13.31 -13.87
N LYS A 584 45.50 -13.83 -15.04
CA LYS A 584 46.38 -14.73 -15.81
C LYS A 584 47.61 -13.91 -16.27
N ASP A 585 48.72 -14.60 -16.54
CA ASP A 585 49.99 -13.98 -16.91
C ASP A 585 49.94 -13.02 -18.12
N ASP A 586 48.82 -13.04 -18.89
CA ASP A 586 48.59 -12.28 -20.11
C ASP A 586 47.49 -11.21 -20.07
N ASP A 587 46.93 -10.84 -18.90
CA ASP A 587 45.86 -9.84 -18.78
C ASP A 587 46.23 -8.72 -17.78
N TRP A 588 45.75 -7.48 -17.97
CA TRP A 588 46.01 -6.31 -17.09
C TRP A 588 44.81 -5.40 -17.01
N ILE A 589 44.76 -4.51 -16.01
CA ILE A 589 43.71 -3.51 -15.91
C ILE A 589 43.96 -2.41 -16.95
N ASP A 590 43.04 -2.31 -17.93
CA ASP A 590 43.09 -1.32 -19.00
C ASP A 590 42.41 0.00 -18.55
N GLN A 591 41.33 -0.08 -17.79
CA GLN A 591 40.62 1.06 -17.23
C GLN A 591 40.26 0.83 -15.76
N LEU A 592 40.46 1.86 -14.93
CA LEU A 592 40.04 1.93 -13.55
C LEU A 592 39.44 3.31 -13.31
N PHE A 593 38.23 3.37 -12.75
CA PHE A 593 37.58 4.62 -12.39
C PHE A 593 36.71 4.44 -11.14
N ILE A 594 36.44 5.54 -10.46
CA ILE A 594 35.52 5.60 -9.32
C ILE A 594 34.19 6.11 -9.84
N ALA A 595 33.12 5.41 -9.51
CA ALA A 595 31.76 5.81 -9.87
C ALA A 595 30.80 5.36 -8.76
N ASN A 596 29.72 6.12 -8.54
CA ASN A 596 28.68 5.75 -7.59
C ASN A 596 27.84 4.58 -8.12
N THR A 597 27.30 3.73 -7.24
CA THR A 597 26.41 2.63 -7.62
C THR A 597 25.29 3.06 -8.54
N HIS A 598 24.77 4.27 -8.42
CA HIS A 598 23.67 4.83 -9.21
C HIS A 598 24.10 5.50 -10.52
N ASP A 599 25.42 5.66 -10.76
CA ASP A 599 25.94 6.24 -12.01
C ASP A 599 25.70 5.31 -13.19
N PHE A 600 25.64 5.89 -14.38
CA PHE A 600 25.63 5.14 -15.65
C PHE A 600 27.05 4.93 -16.17
N LEU A 601 27.25 3.79 -16.78
CA LEU A 601 28.43 3.50 -17.62
C LEU A 601 27.98 3.51 -19.08
N LEU A 602 28.49 4.47 -19.86
CA LEU A 602 28.32 4.49 -21.30
C LEU A 602 29.41 3.62 -21.95
N CYS A 603 29.01 2.48 -22.51
CA CYS A 603 29.92 1.51 -23.12
C CYS A 603 29.88 1.66 -24.64
N PHE A 604 30.93 2.24 -25.20
CA PHE A 604 31.07 2.48 -26.65
C PHE A 604 31.73 1.29 -27.36
N SER A 605 31.10 0.78 -28.43
CA SER A 605 31.65 -0.30 -29.21
C SER A 605 32.48 0.19 -30.38
N ASN A 606 33.38 -0.67 -30.89
CA ASN A 606 34.16 -0.42 -32.10
C ASN A 606 33.29 -0.15 -33.38
N ARG A 607 32.02 -0.55 -33.34
CA ARG A 607 31.02 -0.30 -34.40
C ARG A 607 30.25 1.00 -34.26
N GLY A 608 30.69 1.92 -33.36
CA GLY A 608 30.03 3.21 -33.15
C GLY A 608 28.68 3.13 -32.45
N ARG A 609 28.39 2.05 -31.71
CA ARG A 609 27.21 1.92 -30.88
C ARG A 609 27.54 2.21 -29.43
N VAL A 610 26.56 2.66 -28.66
CA VAL A 610 26.66 2.84 -27.20
C VAL A 610 25.63 2.01 -26.53
N TYR A 611 26.02 1.39 -25.42
CA TYR A 611 25.20 0.62 -24.48
C TYR A 611 25.29 1.24 -23.10
N TRP A 612 24.25 1.06 -22.29
CA TRP A 612 24.19 1.56 -20.92
C TRP A 612 24.29 0.40 -19.95
N LEU A 613 25.00 0.62 -18.88
CA LEU A 613 25.08 -0.27 -17.72
C LEU A 613 25.06 0.59 -16.46
N LYS A 614 24.26 0.24 -15.49
CA LYS A 614 24.35 0.87 -14.16
C LYS A 614 25.53 0.27 -13.39
N VAL A 615 26.22 1.07 -12.59
CA VAL A 615 27.37 0.58 -11.80
C VAL A 615 26.96 -0.56 -10.87
N TRP A 616 25.75 -0.51 -10.30
CA TRP A 616 25.22 -1.61 -9.47
C TRP A 616 24.96 -2.92 -10.22
N GLU A 617 24.84 -2.90 -11.55
CA GLU A 617 24.71 -4.09 -12.38
C GLU A 617 26.07 -4.75 -12.65
N VAL A 618 27.18 -4.04 -12.43
CA VAL A 618 28.52 -4.58 -12.57
C VAL A 618 28.77 -5.60 -11.46
N PRO A 619 29.21 -6.84 -11.81
CA PRO A 619 29.44 -7.87 -10.82
C PRO A 619 30.42 -7.43 -9.74
N GLN A 620 30.00 -7.50 -8.48
CA GLN A 620 30.92 -7.30 -7.36
C GLN A 620 31.89 -8.47 -7.27
N GLY A 621 33.15 -8.15 -7.00
CA GLY A 621 34.20 -9.12 -6.90
C GLY A 621 35.19 -8.78 -5.80
N THR A 622 35.84 -9.79 -5.23
CA THR A 622 36.99 -9.58 -4.34
C THR A 622 38.20 -9.12 -5.13
N ARG A 623 39.24 -8.60 -4.44
CA ARG A 623 40.50 -8.22 -5.09
C ARG A 623 41.11 -9.32 -5.94
N THR A 624 40.97 -10.59 -5.55
CA THR A 624 41.48 -11.76 -6.26
C THR A 624 40.56 -12.32 -7.35
N SER A 625 39.34 -11.85 -7.46
CA SER A 625 38.41 -12.32 -8.48
C SER A 625 38.69 -11.70 -9.85
N ARG A 626 38.46 -12.47 -10.90
CA ARG A 626 38.71 -12.06 -12.30
C ARG A 626 37.62 -11.12 -12.84
N GLY A 627 36.43 -11.13 -12.26
CA GLY A 627 35.25 -10.44 -12.82
C GLY A 627 34.52 -11.28 -13.86
N LYS A 628 33.58 -10.66 -14.59
CA LYS A 628 32.81 -11.29 -15.69
C LYS A 628 33.13 -10.63 -17.04
N PRO A 629 33.05 -11.36 -18.15
CA PRO A 629 33.26 -10.76 -19.48
C PRO A 629 32.18 -9.73 -19.77
N ILE A 630 32.59 -8.52 -20.14
CA ILE A 630 31.67 -7.41 -20.47
C ILE A 630 30.78 -7.75 -21.68
N VAL A 631 31.24 -8.58 -22.59
CA VAL A 631 30.47 -9.06 -23.74
C VAL A 631 29.21 -9.83 -23.36
N ASN A 632 29.16 -10.40 -22.16
CA ASN A 632 27.99 -11.11 -21.67
C ASN A 632 26.90 -10.18 -21.10
N MET A 633 27.21 -8.88 -20.98
CA MET A 633 26.27 -7.89 -20.44
C MET A 633 25.44 -7.21 -21.54
N PHE A 634 25.86 -7.31 -22.79
CA PHE A 634 25.22 -6.63 -23.91
C PHE A 634 24.97 -7.61 -25.08
N PRO A 635 23.91 -7.38 -25.90
CA PRO A 635 23.63 -8.13 -27.10
C PRO A 635 24.53 -7.63 -28.27
N LEU A 636 25.86 -7.86 -28.15
CA LEU A 636 26.83 -7.46 -29.17
C LEU A 636 26.70 -8.31 -30.41
N ALA A 637 26.94 -7.70 -31.59
CA ALA A 637 27.00 -8.41 -32.85
C ALA A 637 28.35 -9.15 -33.02
N ASP A 638 28.42 -10.11 -33.98
CA ASP A 638 29.66 -10.84 -34.24
C ASP A 638 30.83 -9.89 -34.56
N GLY A 639 31.93 -10.02 -33.82
CA GLY A 639 33.13 -9.18 -33.98
C GLY A 639 33.00 -7.77 -33.39
N GLU A 640 31.85 -7.44 -32.74
CA GLU A 640 31.68 -6.19 -31.99
C GLU A 640 32.34 -6.30 -30.61
N LYS A 641 33.10 -5.28 -30.21
CA LYS A 641 33.80 -5.20 -28.92
C LYS A 641 33.56 -3.84 -28.29
N VAL A 642 33.48 -3.80 -26.96
CA VAL A 642 33.46 -2.55 -26.21
C VAL A 642 34.89 -2.00 -26.13
N ASN A 643 35.10 -0.78 -26.63
CA ASN A 643 36.40 -0.12 -26.69
C ASN A 643 36.58 0.90 -25.54
N VAL A 644 35.52 1.58 -25.16
CA VAL A 644 35.58 2.67 -24.19
C VAL A 644 34.41 2.57 -23.22
N VAL A 645 34.65 2.78 -21.94
CA VAL A 645 33.63 2.90 -20.90
C VAL A 645 33.78 4.25 -20.21
N LEU A 646 32.71 5.04 -20.20
CA LEU A 646 32.69 6.38 -19.60
C LEU A 646 31.68 6.41 -18.42
N PRO A 647 32.09 6.74 -17.20
CA PRO A 647 31.17 6.96 -16.09
C PRO A 647 30.42 8.29 -16.24
N VAL A 648 29.11 8.30 -16.05
CA VAL A 648 28.26 9.48 -16.18
C VAL A 648 27.32 9.56 -14.98
N LYS A 649 27.40 10.67 -14.24
CA LYS A 649 26.48 10.95 -13.12
C LYS A 649 25.13 11.49 -13.62
N GLU A 650 25.19 12.52 -14.44
CA GLU A 650 24.02 13.22 -14.98
C GLU A 650 24.19 13.49 -16.46
N PHE A 651 23.08 13.42 -17.20
CA PHE A 651 23.04 13.73 -18.63
C PHE A 651 22.72 15.21 -18.82
N SER A 652 23.77 16.07 -18.73
CA SER A 652 23.63 17.51 -18.88
C SER A 652 23.84 17.99 -20.31
N ASP A 653 23.33 19.17 -20.65
CA ASP A 653 23.48 19.80 -21.97
C ASP A 653 24.82 20.55 -22.15
N ASP A 654 25.55 20.80 -21.07
CA ASP A 654 26.82 21.53 -21.03
C ASP A 654 28.06 20.61 -21.13
N HIS A 655 27.84 19.31 -21.14
CA HIS A 655 28.85 18.28 -21.36
C HIS A 655 28.61 17.57 -22.68
N TYR A 656 29.70 17.08 -23.28
CA TYR A 656 29.67 16.43 -24.58
C TYR A 656 30.45 15.13 -24.55
N VAL A 657 30.05 14.20 -25.40
CA VAL A 657 30.87 13.03 -25.78
C VAL A 657 31.61 13.37 -27.07
N PHE A 658 32.94 13.46 -26.99
CA PHE A 658 33.80 13.61 -28.14
C PHE A 658 34.27 12.25 -28.65
N MET A 659 34.14 11.98 -29.93
CA MET A 659 34.40 10.67 -30.52
C MET A 659 35.35 10.81 -31.74
N ALA A 660 36.20 9.83 -31.94
CA ALA A 660 37.09 9.78 -33.11
C ALA A 660 37.09 8.38 -33.75
N THR A 661 37.19 8.35 -35.07
CA THR A 661 37.22 7.11 -35.88
C THR A 661 38.61 6.84 -36.46
N SER A 662 38.87 5.60 -36.87
CA SER A 662 40.15 5.17 -37.45
C SER A 662 40.51 5.89 -38.74
N ARG A 663 39.51 6.38 -39.47
CA ARG A 663 39.72 7.21 -40.69
C ARG A 663 39.85 8.70 -40.46
N GLY A 664 39.93 9.11 -39.15
CA GLY A 664 40.17 10.50 -38.79
C GLY A 664 38.93 11.39 -38.79
N THR A 665 37.75 10.81 -38.80
CA THR A 665 36.49 11.54 -38.56
C THR A 665 36.29 11.77 -37.05
N VAL A 666 35.85 12.97 -36.69
CA VAL A 666 35.53 13.34 -35.28
C VAL A 666 34.13 13.83 -35.16
N LYS A 667 33.56 13.66 -34.01
CA LYS A 667 32.19 14.05 -33.68
C LYS A 667 32.09 14.50 -32.24
N LYS A 668 31.34 15.57 -32.03
CA LYS A 668 30.97 16.07 -30.68
C LYS A 668 29.45 15.98 -30.54
N THR A 669 28.97 15.24 -29.57
CA THR A 669 27.53 15.02 -29.34
C THR A 669 27.17 15.46 -27.90
N PRO A 670 26.08 16.25 -27.65
CA PRO A 670 25.66 16.59 -26.33
C PRO A 670 25.41 15.32 -25.49
N LEU A 671 25.82 15.35 -24.23
CA LEU A 671 25.66 14.19 -23.32
C LEU A 671 24.19 13.85 -23.09
N SER A 672 23.30 14.86 -23.07
CA SER A 672 21.85 14.70 -22.96
C SER A 672 21.22 13.85 -24.08
N ASP A 673 21.83 13.80 -25.27
CA ASP A 673 21.40 12.92 -26.37
C ASP A 673 21.47 11.42 -26.03
N PHE A 674 22.21 11.06 -24.98
CA PHE A 674 22.37 9.70 -24.47
C PHE A 674 21.51 9.41 -23.23
N SER A 675 20.58 10.30 -22.84
CA SER A 675 19.72 10.15 -21.65
C SER A 675 18.66 9.04 -21.73
N ASN A 676 18.41 8.46 -22.91
CA ASN A 676 17.38 7.46 -23.14
C ASN A 676 17.98 6.06 -23.40
N PRO A 677 18.22 5.25 -22.35
CA PRO A 677 18.82 3.93 -22.49
C PRO A 677 17.92 2.95 -23.28
N ARG A 678 18.54 2.13 -24.13
CA ARG A 678 17.87 1.04 -24.86
C ARG A 678 18.69 -0.24 -24.75
N LYS A 679 18.05 -1.36 -24.43
CA LYS A 679 18.71 -2.68 -24.28
C LYS A 679 19.50 -3.12 -25.52
N ALA A 680 19.04 -2.77 -26.72
CA ALA A 680 19.70 -3.10 -28.00
C ALA A 680 20.86 -2.16 -28.34
N GLY A 681 21.17 -1.19 -27.47
CA GLY A 681 22.12 -0.11 -27.81
C GLY A 681 21.56 0.86 -28.85
N ILE A 682 22.21 2.02 -28.99
CA ILE A 682 21.90 3.01 -30.06
C ILE A 682 23.15 3.37 -30.83
N ILE A 683 22.96 3.94 -32.00
CA ILE A 683 24.06 4.49 -32.80
C ILE A 683 24.54 5.78 -32.11
N ALA A 684 25.83 5.83 -31.78
CA ALA A 684 26.53 7.01 -31.26
C ALA A 684 27.20 7.79 -32.38
N VAL A 685 27.78 7.09 -33.34
CA VAL A 685 28.36 7.64 -34.58
C VAL A 685 28.06 6.69 -35.76
N ASP A 686 27.63 7.25 -36.89
CA ASP A 686 27.43 6.50 -38.11
C ASP A 686 28.80 6.32 -38.83
N LEU A 687 29.24 5.08 -38.96
CA LEU A 687 30.55 4.71 -39.48
C LEU A 687 30.47 4.30 -40.96
N ASP A 688 31.45 4.72 -41.77
CA ASP A 688 31.64 4.21 -43.14
C ASP A 688 32.14 2.75 -43.10
N GLU A 689 31.93 2.01 -44.18
CA GLU A 689 32.39 0.63 -44.33
C GLU A 689 33.93 0.50 -44.15
N GLY A 690 34.34 -0.34 -43.20
CA GLY A 690 35.73 -0.53 -42.81
C GLY A 690 36.35 0.55 -41.93
N ASP A 691 35.49 1.45 -41.36
CA ASP A 691 35.88 2.39 -40.31
C ASP A 691 35.46 1.86 -38.91
N TYR A 692 36.12 2.25 -37.85
CA TYR A 692 35.76 1.89 -36.48
C TYR A 692 36.00 3.06 -35.52
N LEU A 693 35.20 3.09 -34.46
CA LEU A 693 35.41 4.00 -33.35
C LEU A 693 36.69 3.62 -32.60
N ILE A 694 37.63 4.54 -32.47
CA ILE A 694 38.91 4.32 -31.79
C ILE A 694 38.94 4.91 -30.40
N GLY A 695 38.14 5.96 -30.13
CA GLY A 695 38.10 6.64 -28.83
C GLY A 695 36.82 7.44 -28.66
N ALA A 696 36.41 7.55 -27.43
CA ALA A 696 35.36 8.43 -26.94
C ALA A 696 35.78 9.00 -25.58
N ASP A 697 35.46 10.25 -25.30
CA ASP A 697 35.79 10.89 -24.03
C ASP A 697 34.77 11.98 -23.71
N LEU A 698 34.64 12.35 -22.40
CA LEU A 698 33.78 13.43 -21.94
C LEU A 698 34.52 14.76 -22.03
N THR A 699 33.83 15.80 -22.54
CA THR A 699 34.37 17.16 -22.63
C THR A 699 33.33 18.18 -22.16
N ASP A 700 33.80 19.37 -21.73
CA ASP A 700 32.98 20.45 -21.19
C ASP A 700 33.04 21.75 -22.07
N GLY A 701 33.62 21.67 -23.23
CA GLY A 701 33.77 22.81 -24.12
C GLY A 701 35.08 23.62 -23.94
N LYS A 702 36.00 23.19 -23.07
CA LYS A 702 37.22 23.93 -22.71
C LYS A 702 38.52 23.19 -23.02
N HIS A 703 38.43 21.99 -23.66
CA HIS A 703 39.56 21.11 -23.88
C HIS A 703 40.12 21.19 -25.31
N ASP A 704 41.38 20.82 -25.44
CA ASP A 704 41.96 20.55 -26.72
C ASP A 704 41.89 19.07 -27.07
N VAL A 705 41.62 18.74 -28.34
CA VAL A 705 41.62 17.38 -28.83
C VAL A 705 42.85 17.13 -29.68
N MET A 706 43.52 16.01 -29.43
CA MET A 706 44.68 15.58 -30.19
C MET A 706 44.40 14.23 -30.88
N LEU A 707 44.71 14.13 -32.15
CA LEU A 707 44.62 12.88 -32.94
C LEU A 707 46.02 12.49 -33.40
N PHE A 708 46.35 11.18 -33.24
CA PHE A 708 47.64 10.63 -33.65
C PHE A 708 47.43 9.57 -34.71
N SER A 709 48.26 9.62 -35.80
CA SER A 709 48.22 8.60 -36.85
C SER A 709 49.36 7.58 -36.70
N ASP A 710 49.17 6.39 -37.26
CA ASP A 710 50.18 5.34 -37.33
C ASP A 710 51.45 5.77 -38.12
N ALA A 711 51.34 6.80 -38.97
CA ALA A 711 52.45 7.41 -39.69
C ALA A 711 53.26 8.44 -38.84
N GLY A 712 52.96 8.58 -37.55
CA GLY A 712 53.71 9.47 -36.63
C GLY A 712 53.36 10.93 -36.74
N LYS A 713 52.19 11.28 -37.25
CA LYS A 713 51.66 12.64 -37.31
C LYS A 713 50.62 12.87 -36.22
N ALA A 714 50.49 14.11 -35.72
CA ALA A 714 49.49 14.54 -34.76
C ALA A 714 48.83 15.85 -35.18
N VAL A 715 47.54 16.00 -34.85
CA VAL A 715 46.78 17.25 -34.95
C VAL A 715 46.30 17.63 -33.57
N ARG A 716 46.47 18.89 -33.15
CA ARG A 716 45.90 19.48 -31.96
C ARG A 716 44.97 20.62 -32.35
N PHE A 717 43.73 20.60 -31.91
CA PHE A 717 42.74 21.65 -32.23
C PHE A 717 41.80 21.83 -31.04
N ASP A 718 41.16 22.99 -30.96
CA ASP A 718 40.15 23.28 -29.95
C ASP A 718 38.89 22.43 -30.18
N GLU A 719 38.33 21.81 -29.13
CA GLU A 719 37.12 20.96 -29.29
C GLU A 719 35.93 21.73 -29.92
N ASN A 720 35.90 23.07 -29.78
CA ASN A 720 34.85 23.93 -30.32
C ASN A 720 34.97 24.14 -31.84
N ASP A 721 36.12 23.78 -32.43
CA ASP A 721 36.21 23.67 -33.90
C ASP A 721 35.26 22.58 -34.45
N VAL A 722 34.76 21.70 -33.57
CA VAL A 722 33.76 20.70 -33.94
C VAL A 722 32.42 21.11 -33.28
N ARG A 723 31.48 21.56 -34.12
CA ARG A 723 30.14 21.90 -33.66
C ARG A 723 29.44 20.67 -33.03
N PRO A 724 28.60 20.84 -32.00
CA PRO A 724 27.74 19.77 -31.49
C PRO A 724 26.83 19.20 -32.62
N MET A 725 26.68 17.89 -32.69
CA MET A 725 25.91 17.17 -33.69
C MET A 725 25.10 16.03 -33.04
N GLY A 726 23.89 15.82 -33.53
CA GLY A 726 23.04 14.71 -33.07
C GLY A 726 23.65 13.32 -33.41
N ARG A 727 23.19 12.30 -32.69
CA ARG A 727 23.73 10.94 -32.67
C ARG A 727 23.89 10.30 -34.07
N ASN A 728 22.95 10.51 -35.01
CA ASN A 728 22.94 9.91 -36.34
C ASN A 728 23.87 10.61 -37.34
N ALA A 729 24.61 11.64 -36.95
CA ALA A 729 25.56 12.31 -37.84
C ALA A 729 26.84 11.51 -37.95
N ARG A 730 27.47 11.54 -39.11
CA ARG A 730 28.76 10.88 -39.37
C ARG A 730 29.96 11.60 -38.76
N GLY A 731 29.81 12.88 -38.44
CA GLY A 731 30.90 13.70 -37.96
C GLY A 731 31.54 14.59 -39.05
N VAL A 732 32.69 15.13 -38.72
CA VAL A 732 33.49 16.01 -39.58
C VAL A 732 34.94 15.53 -39.62
N ARG A 733 35.69 15.92 -40.65
CA ARG A 733 37.10 15.56 -40.73
C ARG A 733 37.91 16.21 -39.61
N GLY A 734 38.53 15.38 -38.77
CA GLY A 734 39.44 15.81 -37.70
C GLY A 734 40.90 15.85 -38.18
N MET A 735 41.33 14.81 -38.94
CA MET A 735 42.67 14.70 -39.49
C MET A 735 42.60 14.26 -40.93
N MET A 736 43.48 14.78 -41.80
CA MET A 736 43.66 14.34 -43.17
C MET A 736 44.75 13.26 -43.21
N LEU A 737 44.33 12.03 -43.56
CA LEU A 737 45.23 10.88 -43.70
C LEU A 737 45.55 10.63 -45.16
N GLU A 738 46.71 10.04 -45.43
CA GLU A 738 47.09 9.49 -46.73
C GLU A 738 46.60 8.04 -46.83
N ASP A 739 46.55 7.49 -48.06
CA ASP A 739 46.06 6.13 -48.30
C ASP A 739 46.83 5.09 -47.45
N GLY A 740 46.07 4.25 -46.74
CA GLY A 740 46.64 3.22 -45.88
C GLY A 740 47.08 3.69 -44.48
N GLN A 741 46.85 4.97 -44.12
CA GLN A 741 47.08 5.50 -42.78
C GLN A 741 45.80 5.46 -41.95
N ASN A 742 45.95 5.25 -40.62
CA ASN A 742 44.87 5.25 -39.67
C ASN A 742 45.20 6.15 -38.48
N VAL A 743 44.17 6.74 -37.89
CA VAL A 743 44.26 7.31 -36.52
C VAL A 743 44.27 6.18 -35.53
N ILE A 744 45.22 6.24 -34.59
CA ILE A 744 45.46 5.19 -33.58
C ILE A 744 45.19 5.65 -32.16
N ALA A 745 45.11 6.95 -31.89
CA ALA A 745 44.78 7.48 -30.58
C ALA A 745 44.09 8.85 -30.67
N MET A 746 43.14 9.07 -29.78
CA MET A 746 42.50 10.34 -29.49
C MET A 746 42.79 10.67 -28.04
N LEU A 747 43.25 11.87 -27.74
CA LEU A 747 43.54 12.38 -26.44
C LEU A 747 42.80 13.70 -26.23
N VAL A 748 42.16 13.86 -25.08
CA VAL A 748 41.52 15.10 -24.62
C VAL A 748 42.45 15.71 -23.58
N ALA A 749 43.01 16.88 -23.90
CA ALA A 749 44.01 17.56 -23.10
C ALA A 749 43.42 18.80 -22.42
N GLY A 750 43.43 18.80 -21.09
CA GLY A 750 42.94 19.89 -20.25
C GLY A 750 44.05 20.70 -19.56
N ASP A 751 45.27 20.13 -19.50
CA ASP A 751 46.38 20.70 -18.77
C ASP A 751 47.65 20.79 -19.63
N GLU A 752 48.29 21.95 -19.64
CA GLU A 752 49.54 22.19 -20.39
C GLU A 752 50.80 21.62 -19.73
N GLU A 753 50.72 21.20 -18.49
CA GLU A 753 51.83 20.54 -17.73
C GLU A 753 52.02 19.06 -18.13
N GLN A 754 51.04 18.49 -18.84
CA GLN A 754 51.12 17.11 -19.30
C GLN A 754 52.11 16.94 -20.48
N SER A 755 52.63 15.74 -20.61
CA SER A 755 53.38 15.31 -21.77
C SER A 755 52.68 14.20 -22.54
N VAL A 756 52.89 14.16 -23.85
CA VAL A 756 52.44 13.04 -24.71
C VAL A 756 53.56 12.01 -24.83
N LEU A 757 53.28 10.79 -24.42
CA LEU A 757 54.15 9.65 -24.67
C LEU A 757 53.69 8.93 -25.92
N THR A 758 54.54 8.80 -26.91
CA THR A 758 54.32 8.05 -28.14
C THR A 758 55.18 6.81 -28.20
N ALA A 759 54.61 5.67 -28.64
CA ALA A 759 55.29 4.40 -28.78
C ALA A 759 55.12 3.81 -30.18
N THR A 760 56.16 3.13 -30.68
CA THR A 760 56.21 2.53 -32.02
C THR A 760 56.37 1.02 -32.02
N GLU A 761 55.97 0.32 -33.08
CA GLU A 761 55.90 -1.13 -33.18
C GLU A 761 57.22 -1.88 -32.90
N ASN A 762 58.36 -1.24 -33.13
CA ASN A 762 59.68 -1.85 -32.86
C ASN A 762 60.25 -1.49 -31.46
N GLY A 763 59.34 -1.05 -30.52
CA GLY A 763 59.70 -0.82 -29.13
C GLY A 763 60.40 0.52 -28.86
N PHE A 764 60.36 1.48 -29.75
CA PHE A 764 60.86 2.82 -29.56
C PHE A 764 59.75 3.78 -29.12
N GLY A 765 60.09 4.81 -28.38
CA GLY A 765 59.16 5.87 -28.04
C GLY A 765 59.81 7.06 -27.36
N LYS A 766 59.02 8.05 -27.02
CA LYS A 766 59.49 9.25 -26.39
C LYS A 766 58.37 9.99 -25.64
N ARG A 767 58.75 10.82 -24.70
CA ARG A 767 57.90 11.80 -24.06
C ARG A 767 58.10 13.18 -24.67
N THR A 768 57.03 13.90 -24.99
CA THR A 768 57.09 15.25 -25.59
C THR A 768 56.11 16.15 -24.87
N SER A 769 56.53 17.32 -24.40
CA SER A 769 55.62 18.28 -23.77
C SER A 769 54.44 18.65 -24.69
N ILE A 770 53.26 18.77 -24.17
CA ILE A 770 52.05 19.13 -24.90
C ILE A 770 52.21 20.52 -25.57
N THR A 771 52.99 21.41 -24.97
CA THR A 771 53.26 22.78 -25.48
C THR A 771 54.00 22.79 -26.81
N GLU A 772 54.74 21.73 -27.14
CA GLU A 772 55.38 21.60 -28.44
C GLU A 772 54.39 21.35 -29.60
N TYR A 773 53.16 20.90 -29.28
CA TYR A 773 52.13 20.70 -30.27
C TYR A 773 51.32 21.96 -30.46
N THR A 774 51.64 22.75 -31.45
CA THR A 774 50.93 23.98 -31.78
C THR A 774 49.48 23.69 -32.10
N ARG A 775 48.57 24.46 -31.54
CA ARG A 775 47.15 24.36 -31.87
C ARG A 775 46.89 24.84 -33.31
N HIS A 776 46.28 24.01 -34.14
CA HIS A 776 45.85 24.27 -35.50
C HIS A 776 44.38 23.93 -35.67
N GLY A 777 43.74 24.41 -36.73
CA GLY A 777 42.37 23.97 -37.04
C GLY A 777 42.32 22.48 -37.43
N ARG A 778 41.13 21.84 -37.22
CA ARG A 778 40.90 20.45 -37.61
C ARG A 778 41.04 20.17 -39.11
N GLY A 779 41.18 18.91 -39.47
CA GLY A 779 41.20 18.45 -40.88
C GLY A 779 42.48 18.74 -41.64
N THR A 780 43.57 19.07 -40.96
CA THR A 780 44.93 19.25 -41.50
C THR A 780 45.67 17.92 -41.58
N LYS A 781 46.79 17.87 -42.35
CA LYS A 781 47.71 16.69 -42.41
C LYS A 781 48.47 16.49 -41.10
N GLY A 782 48.37 17.44 -40.15
CA GLY A 782 49.06 17.38 -38.89
C GLY A 782 50.55 17.68 -38.95
N MET A 783 51.18 17.73 -37.80
CA MET A 783 52.61 17.92 -37.56
C MET A 783 53.25 16.59 -37.21
N ILE A 784 54.57 16.51 -37.40
CA ILE A 784 55.33 15.32 -36.95
C ILE A 784 55.29 15.22 -35.44
N ALA A 785 54.75 14.14 -34.91
CA ALA A 785 54.75 13.79 -33.49
C ALA A 785 55.97 12.92 -33.16
N ILE A 786 56.24 11.97 -33.97
CA ILE A 786 57.49 11.16 -33.96
C ILE A 786 57.89 10.84 -35.39
N GLN A 787 59.16 10.86 -35.68
CA GLN A 787 59.62 10.52 -37.03
C GLN A 787 59.70 8.99 -37.17
N THR A 788 58.82 8.45 -38.04
CA THR A 788 58.77 7.01 -38.36
C THR A 788 59.82 6.65 -39.40
N SER A 789 60.43 5.49 -39.25
CA SER A 789 61.44 4.94 -40.16
C SER A 789 61.43 3.41 -40.10
N SER A 790 62.19 2.74 -40.92
CA SER A 790 62.39 1.28 -40.83
C SER A 790 62.95 0.82 -39.50
N ARG A 791 63.65 1.68 -38.81
CA ARG A 791 64.22 1.39 -37.44
C ARG A 791 63.17 1.27 -36.37
N ASN A 792 62.25 2.23 -36.30
CA ASN A 792 61.27 2.30 -35.19
C ASN A 792 59.88 1.81 -35.58
N GLY A 793 59.57 1.67 -36.88
CA GLY A 793 58.29 1.19 -37.37
C GLY A 793 57.14 2.22 -37.24
N LYS A 794 55.90 1.76 -37.34
CA LYS A 794 54.69 2.59 -37.19
C LYS A 794 54.40 2.92 -35.75
N VAL A 795 53.68 4.00 -35.50
CA VAL A 795 53.16 4.34 -34.16
C VAL A 795 52.01 3.40 -33.78
N VAL A 796 52.08 2.84 -32.60
CA VAL A 796 51.06 1.91 -32.10
C VAL A 796 50.20 2.50 -30.96
N GLY A 797 50.64 3.61 -30.38
CA GLY A 797 49.87 4.26 -29.33
C GLY A 797 50.44 5.61 -28.91
N ALA A 798 49.59 6.46 -28.38
CA ALA A 798 49.90 7.73 -27.73
C ALA A 798 49.05 7.85 -26.44
N VAL A 799 49.66 8.32 -25.35
CA VAL A 799 48.96 8.50 -24.05
C VAL A 799 49.44 9.80 -23.40
N LEU A 800 48.52 10.48 -22.67
CA LEU A 800 48.89 11.63 -21.81
C LEU A 800 49.48 11.09 -20.51
N VAL A 801 50.63 11.65 -20.13
CA VAL A 801 51.39 11.21 -18.96
C VAL A 801 51.94 12.41 -18.19
N GLN A 802 52.15 12.19 -16.90
CA GLN A 802 52.90 13.03 -15.98
C GLN A 802 54.17 12.28 -15.48
N PRO A 803 55.20 12.97 -14.98
CA PRO A 803 56.45 12.34 -14.57
C PRO A 803 56.34 11.23 -13.52
N ASP A 804 55.33 11.30 -12.67
CA ASP A 804 55.01 10.36 -11.57
C ASP A 804 54.21 9.13 -12.04
N HIS A 805 53.68 9.18 -13.26
CA HIS A 805 52.91 8.06 -13.80
C HIS A 805 53.81 6.88 -14.22
N GLU A 806 53.15 5.73 -14.34
CA GLU A 806 53.70 4.51 -14.91
C GLU A 806 52.96 4.09 -16.14
N ILE A 807 53.65 3.42 -17.06
CA ILE A 807 53.06 2.89 -18.29
C ILE A 807 53.24 1.39 -18.42
N MET A 808 52.32 0.76 -19.14
CA MET A 808 52.42 -0.64 -19.54
C MET A 808 52.68 -0.70 -21.07
N LEU A 809 53.76 -1.37 -21.44
CA LEU A 809 54.11 -1.67 -22.83
C LEU A 809 53.72 -3.12 -23.13
N ILE A 810 53.02 -3.31 -24.25
CA ILE A 810 52.36 -4.58 -24.60
C ILE A 810 52.91 -5.05 -25.96
N THR A 811 53.44 -6.27 -26.02
CA THR A 811 53.93 -6.87 -27.28
C THR A 811 52.91 -7.83 -27.88
N THR A 812 53.02 -8.09 -29.19
CA THR A 812 52.16 -9.08 -29.90
C THR A 812 52.45 -10.53 -29.44
N GLY A 813 53.56 -10.77 -28.73
CA GLY A 813 53.91 -12.04 -28.13
C GLY A 813 53.39 -12.20 -26.70
N GLY A 814 52.56 -11.24 -26.21
CA GLY A 814 51.98 -11.29 -24.85
C GLY A 814 52.95 -10.83 -23.73
N VAL A 815 54.10 -10.29 -24.07
CA VAL A 815 55.07 -9.80 -23.04
C VAL A 815 54.62 -8.40 -22.59
N LEU A 816 54.52 -8.22 -21.25
CA LEU A 816 54.12 -7.00 -20.59
C LEU A 816 55.32 -6.39 -19.82
N VAL A 817 55.61 -5.12 -20.07
CA VAL A 817 56.66 -4.41 -19.38
C VAL A 817 56.13 -3.13 -18.73
N ARG A 818 56.23 -3.01 -17.42
CA ARG A 818 55.86 -1.81 -16.65
C ARG A 818 57.11 -0.92 -16.52
N THR A 819 56.96 0.35 -16.87
CA THR A 819 58.06 1.32 -16.87
C THR A 819 57.58 2.65 -16.28
N ARG A 820 58.40 3.34 -15.49
CA ARG A 820 58.10 4.67 -14.95
C ARG A 820 58.29 5.72 -16.03
N VAL A 821 57.36 6.68 -16.11
CA VAL A 821 57.43 7.78 -17.07
C VAL A 821 58.64 8.67 -16.84
N SER A 822 59.07 8.82 -15.59
CA SER A 822 60.27 9.57 -15.22
C SER A 822 61.56 9.02 -15.83
N GLU A 823 61.61 7.72 -16.17
CA GLU A 823 62.76 7.09 -16.79
C GLU A 823 62.83 7.34 -18.32
N ILE A 824 61.76 7.85 -18.91
CA ILE A 824 61.62 8.10 -20.33
C ILE A 824 61.99 9.56 -20.59
N ARG A 825 63.05 9.76 -21.39
CA ARG A 825 63.59 11.07 -21.74
C ARG A 825 62.55 11.93 -22.47
N GLU A 826 62.38 13.18 -22.06
CA GLU A 826 61.64 14.17 -22.79
C GLU A 826 62.42 14.67 -24.01
N MET A 827 61.77 14.69 -25.19
CA MET A 827 62.38 15.00 -26.46
C MET A 827 61.45 15.76 -27.37
N GLY A 828 62.00 16.61 -28.21
CA GLY A 828 61.22 17.36 -29.18
C GLY A 828 60.51 16.48 -30.23
N ARG A 829 59.48 17.04 -30.86
CA ARG A 829 58.54 16.34 -31.77
C ARG A 829 59.24 15.57 -32.93
N ALA A 830 60.22 16.15 -33.58
CA ALA A 830 60.79 15.64 -34.84
C ALA A 830 61.90 14.58 -34.63
N THR A 831 61.90 13.89 -33.49
CA THR A 831 62.90 12.84 -33.17
C THR A 831 62.32 11.45 -33.40
N GLN A 832 63.18 10.41 -33.50
CA GLN A 832 62.81 9.00 -33.68
C GLN A 832 62.52 8.29 -32.35
N GLY A 833 62.72 8.93 -31.17
CA GLY A 833 62.57 8.35 -29.88
C GLY A 833 63.77 7.49 -29.42
N VAL A 834 63.63 6.98 -28.21
CA VAL A 834 64.60 6.04 -27.53
C VAL A 834 63.95 4.66 -27.42
N THR A 835 64.78 3.62 -27.20
CA THR A 835 64.27 2.28 -26.92
C THR A 835 63.54 2.27 -25.59
N LEU A 836 62.24 1.91 -25.59
CA LEU A 836 61.44 1.69 -24.41
C LEU A 836 61.46 0.21 -23.97
N ILE A 837 61.47 -0.67 -24.95
CA ILE A 837 61.53 -2.12 -24.75
C ILE A 837 62.31 -2.78 -25.90
N SER A 838 63.11 -3.76 -25.58
CA SER A 838 63.69 -4.65 -26.63
C SER A 838 62.68 -5.74 -26.97
N VAL A 839 62.24 -5.76 -28.24
CA VAL A 839 61.30 -6.78 -28.75
C VAL A 839 62.11 -7.89 -29.44
N ASP A 840 61.71 -9.14 -29.14
CA ASP A 840 62.34 -10.34 -29.72
C ASP A 840 62.04 -10.43 -31.21
N ASP A 841 62.90 -11.16 -32.00
CA ASP A 841 62.74 -11.36 -33.45
C ASP A 841 61.37 -11.97 -33.75
N GLY A 842 60.55 -11.21 -34.51
CA GLY A 842 59.19 -11.58 -34.87
C GLY A 842 58.08 -11.05 -33.97
N SER A 843 58.38 -10.47 -32.84
CA SER A 843 57.43 -9.77 -31.95
C SER A 843 57.45 -8.28 -32.22
N ARG A 844 56.32 -7.59 -31.98
CA ARG A 844 56.15 -6.14 -32.12
C ARG A 844 55.44 -5.58 -30.93
N LEU A 845 55.67 -4.29 -30.62
CA LEU A 845 54.82 -3.60 -29.63
C LEU A 845 53.43 -3.42 -30.25
N SER A 846 52.38 -3.83 -29.50
CA SER A 846 50.97 -3.72 -29.93
C SER A 846 50.27 -2.53 -29.34
N GLY A 847 50.75 -2.02 -28.16
CA GLY A 847 50.12 -0.90 -27.52
C GLY A 847 50.90 -0.35 -26.35
N VAL A 848 50.54 0.85 -25.92
CA VAL A 848 50.96 1.50 -24.67
C VAL A 848 49.76 2.02 -23.96
N ARG A 849 49.70 1.81 -22.61
CA ARG A 849 48.63 2.29 -21.74
C ARG A 849 49.23 2.93 -20.47
N ARG A 850 48.59 3.93 -19.93
CA ARG A 850 48.91 4.47 -18.62
C ARG A 850 48.43 3.50 -17.53
N VAL A 851 49.26 3.20 -16.55
CA VAL A 851 48.83 2.43 -15.38
C VAL A 851 48.13 3.39 -14.43
N VAL A 852 46.87 3.12 -14.13
CA VAL A 852 46.01 3.95 -13.28
C VAL A 852 46.19 3.64 -11.79
N GLU A 853 46.94 2.55 -11.43
CA GLU A 853 47.30 2.21 -10.06
C GLU A 853 48.69 2.80 -9.73
N SER A 854 48.76 4.09 -9.43
CA SER A 854 49.87 4.62 -8.65
C SER A 854 49.45 4.78 -7.18
N ASP A 855 50.32 4.45 -6.26
CA ASP A 855 50.11 4.64 -4.80
C ASP A 855 49.86 6.12 -4.41
N ALA A 856 49.92 7.07 -5.38
CA ALA A 856 49.80 8.52 -5.17
C ALA A 856 48.38 9.07 -5.43
N ASP A 857 47.52 8.41 -6.19
CA ASP A 857 46.19 8.93 -6.58
C ASP A 857 45.09 8.69 -5.53
N LEU A 858 45.40 8.17 -4.34
CA LEU A 858 44.47 7.84 -3.27
C LEU A 858 44.63 8.68 -1.98
N ASP A 859 45.39 9.77 -2.02
CA ASP A 859 45.44 10.76 -0.93
C ASP A 859 44.19 11.69 -0.99
N VAL A 860 43.06 11.19 -0.57
CA VAL A 860 41.94 12.07 -0.15
C VAL A 860 42.24 12.49 1.28
N GLU A 861 42.35 13.79 1.48
CA GLU A 861 42.57 14.47 2.74
C GLU A 861 41.71 13.87 3.86
N ALA A 862 42.37 13.18 4.81
CA ALA A 862 41.76 12.81 6.07
C ALA A 862 42.06 13.91 7.09
N GLU A 863 41.06 14.68 7.46
CA GLU A 863 41.10 15.55 8.63
C GLU A 863 41.53 14.73 9.87
N SER A 864 42.60 15.20 10.48
CA SER A 864 43.17 14.65 11.69
C SER A 864 42.31 14.99 12.91
N ASP A 865 41.75 14.00 13.54
CA ASP A 865 41.22 14.13 14.90
C ASP A 865 42.21 13.50 15.86
N ASP A 866 42.97 14.37 16.51
CA ASP A 866 44.05 14.09 17.47
C ASP A 866 43.42 14.04 18.87
N THR A 867 43.10 12.85 19.38
CA THR A 867 42.88 12.63 20.81
C THR A 867 43.55 11.33 21.28
N GLN A 868 44.67 11.50 21.91
CA GLN A 868 45.39 10.49 22.68
C GLN A 868 44.57 10.09 23.93
N PRO A 869 44.54 8.81 24.31
CA PRO A 869 44.16 8.40 25.65
C PRO A 869 45.37 8.42 26.62
N PRO A 870 45.17 8.76 27.90
CA PRO A 870 46.23 8.77 28.88
C PRO A 870 46.61 7.34 29.37
N ALA A 871 47.87 7.21 29.66
CA ALA A 871 48.50 5.97 30.06
C ALA A 871 48.19 5.54 31.50
N ASP A 872 48.19 4.29 31.61
CA ASP A 872 48.27 3.28 32.63
C ASP A 872 49.13 3.57 33.87
N SER A 873 48.69 3.07 35.02
CA SER A 873 49.59 2.62 36.11
C SER A 873 49.03 1.36 36.78
N THR A 874 49.84 0.34 36.66
CA THR A 874 49.85 -0.98 37.32
C THR A 874 49.69 -0.92 38.83
N ASP A 875 49.04 -1.96 39.40
CA ASP A 875 49.46 -2.94 40.41
C ASP A 875 48.26 -3.75 40.89
N GLY A 876 48.20 -5.00 40.83
CA GLY A 876 48.80 -6.08 41.55
C GLY A 876 47.88 -6.62 42.65
N GLU A 877 47.67 -7.94 42.61
CA GLU A 877 47.43 -8.92 43.69
C GLU A 877 46.07 -9.67 43.73
N GLN A 878 46.21 -10.96 43.41
CA GLN A 878 45.80 -12.22 44.05
C GLN A 878 44.36 -12.46 44.55
N ALA A 879 43.81 -13.47 43.92
CA ALA A 879 43.21 -14.72 44.44
C ALA A 879 42.32 -14.71 45.67
N THR A 880 41.09 -15.24 45.53
CA THR A 880 40.62 -16.50 46.16
C THR A 880 39.13 -16.72 45.82
N GLU A 881 38.84 -17.88 45.28
CA GLU A 881 37.55 -18.61 45.50
C GLU A 881 37.45 -19.04 46.97
N PRO A 882 36.35 -19.47 47.57
CA PRO A 882 35.28 -20.33 46.99
C PRO A 882 33.84 -20.24 47.61
N THR A 883 32.93 -20.99 46.94
CA THR A 883 31.81 -21.85 47.43
C THR A 883 30.52 -21.25 48.06
N GLU A 884 29.42 -21.72 47.44
CA GLU A 884 28.16 -22.26 47.98
C GLU A 884 27.30 -21.41 48.95
N GLU A 885 26.09 -21.03 48.53
CA GLU A 885 24.82 -21.64 48.82
C GLU A 885 23.73 -21.17 47.78
#